data_add248d64fc74b4d03c6d684fe2fe058
#
_entry.id   add248d64fc74b4d03c6d684fe2fe058
#
_cell.length_a   1.000
_cell.length_b   1.000
_cell.length_c   1.000
_cell.angle_alpha   90.00
_cell.angle_beta   90.00
_cell.angle_gamma   90.00
#
_symmetry.space_group_name_H-M   'P 1'
#
loop_
_entity.id
_entity.type
_entity.pdbx_description
1 polymer ?
#
loop_
_entity_poly.entity_id
_entity_poly.type
_entity_poly.pdbx_seq_one_letter_code
_entity_poly.pdbx_strand_id
1 'polypeptide(L)'
;MRFTRKAREQKQKNWRMWKKGKQWLCGAALFFTVVSSPGMTILAAEGNAVETPGLAERQVATNEPPPGEIVEKETEEDSKINENKSPTASSLKQTQESKNSEQATNTESKEAPTKAGKVIPGPTAISSIFPDANLAEVMRTILGKSSVSDMVTQTELNSITSITAENKGIINLSGLENVINLAQLRMNNNNLSDLSPLASLSKLKDVYLNNNNISDLTPLNGTVNLTTVSLNNNNISDLSPLMPSELKLFHLYIENNNVSDLSPLGNFTNLQRIDANSNPISDISPLVSLADDRLTNLKIADINMNDSIFDDIKKLPQLNYLVLDNNNISDLSPLADYQPTNGRISMYINNNNISDLSPLENVPVSLYATNQNITLPAEKWLVSLNTTNVVKQLNGDLVAPTSISNGGQYSGSAVKWDGVLNNVNQSVSYSFNKSGYTGGVNTSYIYGFSGTVTLDVIPVGVKVKLDNDGNSSTTGDQTLLAREIGNLNTLEDMYKYAKSQLDGTDYGLIDIQVDNSDGDYVVLVSQVGVLKKVDSDGGPVAADVSYTPTYQVTGTGNAAQLSASYEVTIDAPPSGFVYVYEKGTSQEKRYTTNTPLTIPNTDVNGNGVSDWRDNYTVVQYKKAGNLNPVGPGGTPIPGGVIDTPDESLEGDIITVPDTITGSDGKEYTVDPSVDIDPNTPGVQITLDDEDQDVPYLDVVLSESESTSLS
;
A
#
# COMPACT_ATOMS: atom_id res chain seq x y z
N MET A 1 -17.36 -15.30 -3.58
CA MET A 1 -18.71 -15.21 -4.23
C MET A 1 -18.55 -15.20 -5.74
N ARG A 2 -19.11 -16.18 -6.44
CA ARG A 2 -19.10 -16.22 -7.92
C ARG A 2 -20.17 -15.26 -8.43
N PHE A 3 -19.77 -14.15 -9.01
CA PHE A 3 -20.70 -13.26 -9.72
C PHE A 3 -21.14 -13.93 -11.02
N THR A 4 -22.42 -13.97 -11.27
CA THR A 4 -22.99 -14.53 -12.47
C THR A 4 -22.70 -13.65 -13.70
N ARG A 5 -22.59 -14.26 -14.87
CA ARG A 5 -22.31 -13.63 -16.17
C ARG A 5 -23.18 -12.38 -16.45
N LYS A 6 -24.43 -12.38 -15.99
CA LYS A 6 -25.37 -11.24 -16.11
C LYS A 6 -24.93 -9.97 -15.38
N ALA A 7 -24.24 -10.08 -14.25
CA ALA A 7 -23.76 -8.93 -13.50
C ALA A 7 -22.53 -8.24 -14.17
N ARG A 8 -21.75 -9.01 -14.96
CA ARG A 8 -20.64 -8.47 -15.77
C ARG A 8 -21.13 -7.66 -16.97
N GLU A 9 -22.17 -8.16 -17.66
CA GLU A 9 -22.73 -7.47 -18.83
C GLU A 9 -23.45 -6.16 -18.47
N GLN A 10 -24.03 -6.09 -17.27
CA GLN A 10 -24.70 -4.87 -16.79
C GLN A 10 -23.70 -3.78 -16.36
N LYS A 11 -22.49 -4.17 -15.90
CA LYS A 11 -21.42 -3.23 -15.59
C LYS A 11 -20.80 -2.59 -16.84
N GLN A 12 -20.75 -3.30 -17.96
CA GLN A 12 -20.22 -2.75 -19.23
C GLN A 12 -21.18 -1.77 -19.93
N LYS A 13 -22.48 -1.80 -19.61
CA LYS A 13 -23.48 -0.92 -20.27
C LYS A 13 -23.55 0.51 -19.70
N ASN A 14 -22.89 0.80 -18.58
CA ASN A 14 -22.98 2.10 -17.92
C ASN A 14 -21.85 3.09 -18.27
N TRP A 15 -20.99 2.73 -19.17
CA TRP A 15 -19.96 3.64 -19.69
C TRP A 15 -20.44 4.30 -20.99
N ARG A 16 -20.57 5.61 -20.97
CA ARG A 16 -20.86 6.40 -22.17
C ARG A 16 -19.75 7.39 -22.41
N MET A 17 -19.23 7.43 -23.64
CA MET A 17 -18.27 8.42 -24.08
C MET A 17 -18.98 9.57 -24.76
N TRP A 18 -18.61 10.80 -24.41
CA TRP A 18 -19.06 12.02 -25.08
C TRP A 18 -17.87 12.75 -25.68
N LYS A 19 -18.04 13.21 -26.89
CA LYS A 19 -17.05 14.04 -27.57
C LYS A 19 -17.41 15.51 -27.39
N LYS A 20 -16.48 16.32 -26.83
CA LYS A 20 -16.61 17.76 -26.73
C LYS A 20 -15.38 18.38 -27.38
N GLY A 21 -15.53 18.87 -28.62
CA GLY A 21 -14.40 19.34 -29.41
C GLY A 21 -13.47 18.21 -29.89
N LYS A 22 -12.16 18.41 -29.75
CA LYS A 22 -11.13 17.43 -30.13
C LYS A 22 -10.69 16.47 -28.98
N GLN A 23 -11.35 16.54 -27.83
CA GLN A 23 -11.00 15.70 -26.67
C GLN A 23 -12.14 14.76 -26.30
N TRP A 24 -11.79 13.53 -25.90
CA TRP A 24 -12.71 12.53 -25.38
C TRP A 24 -12.69 12.57 -23.86
N LEU A 25 -13.87 12.69 -23.23
CA LEU A 25 -14.03 12.61 -21.79
C LEU A 25 -14.76 11.32 -21.43
N CYS A 26 -14.14 10.49 -20.63
CA CYS A 26 -14.80 9.34 -20.00
C CYS A 26 -15.35 9.77 -18.65
N GLY A 27 -16.66 9.70 -18.48
CA GLY A 27 -17.32 10.02 -17.23
C GLY A 27 -18.22 8.87 -16.76
N ALA A 28 -18.10 8.45 -15.51
CA ALA A 28 -19.10 7.63 -14.85
C ALA A 28 -20.16 8.55 -14.25
N ALA A 29 -21.40 8.41 -14.67
CA ALA A 29 -22.53 9.13 -14.05
C ALA A 29 -22.86 8.44 -12.71
N LEU A 30 -22.40 9.03 -11.61
CA LEU A 30 -22.87 8.72 -10.26
C LEU A 30 -24.20 9.43 -10.03
N PHE A 31 -25.30 8.69 -10.03
CA PHE A 31 -26.58 9.20 -9.53
C PHE A 31 -26.54 9.17 -8.00
N PHE A 32 -26.39 10.34 -7.38
CA PHE A 32 -26.73 10.53 -5.98
C PHE A 32 -28.24 10.72 -5.87
N THR A 33 -28.94 9.79 -5.27
CA THR A 33 -30.27 10.02 -4.74
C THR A 33 -30.14 10.83 -3.46
N VAL A 34 -30.37 12.15 -3.57
CA VAL A 34 -30.51 13.02 -2.40
C VAL A 34 -31.86 12.70 -1.76
N VAL A 35 -31.84 12.06 -0.61
CA VAL A 35 -33.01 12.01 0.28
C VAL A 35 -33.04 13.35 0.99
N SER A 36 -33.97 14.22 0.59
CA SER A 36 -34.20 15.51 1.23
C SER A 36 -34.89 15.31 2.57
N SER A 37 -34.19 15.62 3.67
CA SER A 37 -34.82 15.94 4.95
C SER A 37 -35.12 17.44 4.98
N PRO A 38 -36.29 17.87 5.44
CA PRO A 38 -36.63 19.30 5.47
C PRO A 38 -36.08 19.98 6.71
N GLY A 39 -35.32 21.05 6.52
CA GLY A 39 -35.00 22.00 7.57
C GLY A 39 -33.54 22.42 7.69
N MET A 40 -33.05 23.22 6.74
CA MET A 40 -31.96 24.16 7.00
C MET A 40 -31.99 25.29 5.95
N THR A 41 -32.36 26.45 6.40
CA THR A 41 -32.28 27.71 5.68
C THR A 41 -30.82 28.14 5.55
N ILE A 42 -30.33 28.24 4.30
CA ILE A 42 -29.04 28.88 3.99
C ILE A 42 -29.28 30.33 3.74
N LEU A 43 -28.72 31.20 4.57
CA LEU A 43 -28.60 32.64 4.32
C LEU A 43 -27.53 32.88 3.24
N ALA A 44 -27.94 33.39 2.09
CA ALA A 44 -27.03 33.93 1.12
C ALA A 44 -26.57 35.31 1.56
N ALA A 45 -25.26 35.51 1.70
CA ALA A 45 -24.68 36.85 1.84
C ALA A 45 -24.22 37.33 0.47
N GLU A 46 -24.87 38.37 -0.03
CA GLU A 46 -24.39 39.21 -1.13
C GLU A 46 -23.19 40.03 -0.65
N GLY A 47 -22.08 39.98 -1.38
CA GLY A 47 -20.90 40.78 -1.13
C GLY A 47 -20.33 41.36 -2.41
N ASN A 48 -20.40 42.64 -2.50
CA ASN A 48 -20.05 43.58 -3.54
C ASN A 48 -18.73 43.36 -4.27
N ALA A 49 -18.76 43.61 -5.57
CA ALA A 49 -17.60 43.84 -6.44
C ALA A 49 -16.85 45.11 -6.03
N VAL A 50 -15.52 45.01 -5.90
CA VAL A 50 -14.60 46.13 -5.89
C VAL A 50 -13.67 45.95 -7.08
N GLU A 51 -13.75 46.89 -8.03
CA GLU A 51 -12.81 47.06 -9.12
C GLU A 51 -11.45 47.57 -8.57
N THR A 52 -10.35 46.99 -9.05
CA THR A 52 -9.04 47.61 -9.00
C THR A 52 -8.29 47.40 -10.30
N PRO A 53 -7.44 48.38 -10.69
CA PRO A 53 -7.05 48.59 -12.07
C PRO A 53 -5.80 47.81 -12.48
N GLY A 54 -5.67 47.66 -13.79
CA GLY A 54 -4.72 46.88 -14.54
C GLY A 54 -3.24 47.02 -14.20
N LEU A 55 -2.57 45.88 -14.34
CA LEU A 55 -1.13 45.83 -14.59
C LEU A 55 -0.87 44.91 -15.78
N ALA A 56 -0.06 45.46 -16.68
CA ALA A 56 0.27 44.99 -18.00
C ALA A 56 0.74 43.51 -18.04
N GLU A 57 0.18 42.77 -18.99
CA GLU A 57 0.72 41.49 -19.46
C GLU A 57 2.14 41.69 -20.02
N ARG A 58 3.10 41.13 -19.37
CA ARG A 58 4.42 40.91 -19.95
C ARG A 58 4.44 39.48 -20.48
N GLN A 59 4.22 39.35 -21.78
CA GLN A 59 4.46 38.10 -22.51
C GLN A 59 5.96 37.74 -22.36
N VAL A 60 6.24 36.67 -21.66
CA VAL A 60 7.52 35.98 -21.76
C VAL A 60 7.35 34.92 -22.83
N ALA A 61 7.93 35.21 -24.00
CA ALA A 61 8.08 34.24 -25.06
C ALA A 61 9.02 33.12 -24.60
N THR A 62 8.48 31.95 -24.35
CA THR A 62 9.28 30.73 -24.26
C THR A 62 9.51 30.22 -25.67
N ASN A 63 10.64 30.59 -26.24
CA ASN A 63 11.19 29.93 -27.43
C ASN A 63 11.78 28.58 -27.00
N GLU A 64 11.02 27.50 -27.11
CA GLU A 64 11.59 26.16 -27.30
C GLU A 64 11.80 25.97 -28.80
N PRO A 65 13.03 25.67 -29.27
CA PRO A 65 13.23 25.27 -30.64
C PRO A 65 12.66 23.85 -30.85
N PRO A 66 11.99 23.58 -31.97
CA PRO A 66 11.63 22.22 -32.33
C PRO A 66 12.90 21.38 -32.49
N PRO A 67 12.88 20.07 -32.20
CA PRO A 67 14.04 19.21 -32.33
C PRO A 67 14.55 19.25 -33.75
N GLY A 68 15.80 19.71 -33.93
CA GLY A 68 16.44 19.92 -35.18
C GLY A 68 16.54 18.62 -35.99
N GLU A 69 16.04 18.67 -37.20
CA GLU A 69 16.36 17.73 -38.26
C GLU A 69 17.89 17.75 -38.48
N ILE A 70 18.57 16.68 -38.10
CA ILE A 70 19.98 16.49 -38.47
C ILE A 70 19.99 16.08 -39.96
N VAL A 71 20.30 17.04 -40.78
CA VAL A 71 20.67 16.78 -42.19
C VAL A 71 22.08 16.24 -42.19
N GLU A 72 22.21 14.93 -42.34
CA GLU A 72 23.51 14.30 -42.63
C GLU A 72 23.95 14.64 -44.07
N LYS A 73 25.08 15.30 -44.13
CA LYS A 73 25.81 15.56 -45.33
C LYS A 73 26.60 14.31 -45.68
N GLU A 74 26.21 13.64 -46.74
CA GLU A 74 27.01 12.56 -47.35
C GLU A 74 28.36 13.11 -47.82
N THR A 75 29.43 12.59 -47.26
CA THR A 75 30.77 12.63 -47.90
C THR A 75 31.12 11.22 -48.32
N GLU A 76 31.16 11.03 -49.62
CA GLU A 76 31.79 9.87 -50.28
C GLU A 76 33.26 9.86 -49.90
N GLU A 77 33.78 8.73 -49.41
CA GLU A 77 35.16 8.30 -49.61
C GLU A 77 35.24 6.79 -49.76
N ASP A 78 35.92 6.47 -50.80
CA ASP A 78 36.09 5.23 -51.55
C ASP A 78 37.13 4.29 -50.92
N SER A 79 36.86 2.99 -51.08
CA SER A 79 37.81 1.91 -51.31
C SER A 79 38.75 1.37 -50.21
N LYS A 80 38.70 0.13 -49.93
CA LYS A 80 39.55 -1.00 -50.39
C LYS A 80 39.47 -2.23 -49.48
N ILE A 81 39.02 -3.28 -50.10
CA ILE A 81 39.35 -4.71 -50.01
C ILE A 81 40.59 -5.07 -49.13
N ASN A 82 40.41 -6.01 -48.21
CA ASN A 82 41.33 -7.15 -48.16
C ASN A 82 40.69 -8.41 -47.56
N GLU A 83 40.80 -9.47 -48.33
CA GLU A 83 40.49 -10.85 -48.00
C GLU A 83 41.47 -11.40 -46.94
N ASN A 84 41.04 -12.26 -46.03
CA ASN A 84 41.51 -13.64 -45.98
C ASN A 84 41.08 -14.42 -44.71
N LYS A 85 40.60 -15.60 -45.00
CA LYS A 85 40.76 -16.89 -44.31
C LYS A 85 39.84 -17.27 -43.16
N SER A 86 38.96 -18.16 -43.55
CA SER A 86 38.51 -19.32 -42.74
C SER A 86 39.71 -20.27 -42.42
N PRO A 87 39.66 -21.10 -41.37
CA PRO A 87 39.21 -22.48 -41.62
C PRO A 87 38.45 -23.21 -40.46
N THR A 88 37.55 -24.10 -40.93
CA THR A 88 37.30 -25.51 -40.55
C THR A 88 36.92 -25.86 -39.09
N ALA A 89 35.71 -26.32 -38.87
CA ALA A 89 35.17 -27.70 -38.93
C ALA A 89 35.54 -28.66 -37.79
N SER A 90 34.54 -29.18 -37.11
CA SER A 90 34.35 -30.60 -36.71
C SER A 90 33.09 -30.71 -35.82
N SER A 91 32.00 -31.25 -36.21
CA SER A 91 31.48 -32.62 -36.33
C SER A 91 31.25 -33.35 -35.00
N LEU A 92 29.99 -33.80 -34.80
CA LEU A 92 29.50 -35.17 -34.50
C LEU A 92 28.03 -35.08 -34.13
N LYS A 93 27.11 -35.53 -34.98
CA LYS A 93 26.41 -36.83 -35.14
C LYS A 93 25.79 -37.41 -33.87
N GLN A 94 24.49 -37.64 -33.85
CA GLN A 94 23.75 -38.85 -34.21
C GLN A 94 22.25 -38.66 -33.92
N THR A 95 21.39 -38.81 -34.84
CA THR A 95 20.60 -39.92 -35.41
C THR A 95 19.47 -40.46 -34.49
N GLN A 96 18.23 -40.36 -34.95
CA GLN A 96 17.42 -41.52 -35.22
C GLN A 96 16.21 -41.21 -36.11
N GLU A 97 16.03 -42.13 -37.08
CA GLU A 97 15.04 -42.20 -38.12
C GLU A 97 13.66 -42.63 -37.64
N SER A 98 12.61 -42.29 -38.41
CA SER A 98 11.73 -43.27 -39.06
C SER A 98 10.81 -42.63 -40.10
N LYS A 99 11.03 -43.03 -41.28
CA LYS A 99 10.25 -43.46 -42.46
C LYS A 99 8.76 -43.17 -42.57
N ASN A 100 8.29 -42.59 -43.59
CA ASN A 100 7.68 -43.05 -44.87
C ASN A 100 6.80 -41.91 -45.42
N SER A 101 6.54 -41.62 -46.64
CA SER A 101 6.77 -42.23 -47.98
C SER A 101 6.50 -41.17 -49.03
N GLU A 102 7.10 -41.36 -50.15
CA GLU A 102 7.03 -40.61 -51.39
C GLU A 102 5.66 -40.08 -51.82
N GLN A 103 5.67 -38.81 -52.27
CA GLN A 103 5.10 -38.50 -53.59
C GLN A 103 5.73 -37.19 -54.09
N ALA A 104 6.58 -37.33 -55.11
CA ALA A 104 7.11 -36.21 -55.87
C ALA A 104 5.98 -35.58 -56.68
N THR A 105 5.73 -34.32 -56.44
CA THR A 105 5.09 -33.45 -57.43
C THR A 105 5.94 -32.21 -57.58
N ASN A 106 6.50 -32.13 -58.75
CA ASN A 106 7.12 -30.97 -59.37
C ASN A 106 6.21 -29.74 -59.14
N THR A 107 6.65 -28.82 -58.30
CA THR A 107 6.03 -27.49 -58.25
C THR A 107 7.11 -26.52 -58.72
N GLU A 108 7.02 -26.15 -59.98
CA GLU A 108 7.60 -24.93 -60.53
C GLU A 108 7.28 -23.80 -59.53
N SER A 109 8.30 -23.05 -59.12
CA SER A 109 8.15 -21.76 -58.45
C SER A 109 7.37 -20.84 -59.38
N LYS A 110 6.06 -20.76 -59.19
CA LYS A 110 5.29 -19.68 -59.76
C LYS A 110 5.74 -18.39 -59.03
N GLU A 111 6.59 -17.61 -59.73
CA GLU A 111 6.65 -16.17 -59.47
C GLU A 111 5.21 -15.64 -59.37
N ALA A 112 4.89 -15.00 -58.25
CA ALA A 112 3.63 -14.29 -58.12
C ALA A 112 3.56 -13.28 -59.29
N PRO A 113 2.47 -13.22 -60.04
CA PRO A 113 2.38 -12.32 -61.15
C PRO A 113 2.48 -10.89 -60.62
N THR A 114 3.60 -10.21 -60.91
CA THR A 114 3.71 -8.76 -60.78
C THR A 114 2.61 -8.17 -61.64
N LYS A 115 1.54 -7.66 -60.96
CA LYS A 115 0.49 -6.92 -61.66
C LYS A 115 1.19 -5.73 -62.35
N ALA A 116 1.34 -5.78 -63.69
CA ALA A 116 1.83 -4.65 -64.43
C ALA A 116 0.91 -3.43 -64.14
N GLY A 117 1.55 -2.27 -63.85
CA GLY A 117 0.80 -1.02 -63.63
C GLY A 117 -0.16 -0.79 -64.80
N LYS A 118 -1.31 -0.25 -64.47
CA LYS A 118 -2.32 0.08 -65.46
C LYS A 118 -1.84 1.30 -66.26
N VAL A 119 -2.14 1.32 -67.58
CA VAL A 119 -1.81 2.42 -68.46
C VAL A 119 -3.06 2.95 -69.12
N ILE A 120 -3.14 4.25 -69.33
CA ILE A 120 -4.24 4.86 -70.06
C ILE A 120 -4.07 4.57 -71.57
N PRO A 121 -5.13 4.19 -72.26
CA PRO A 121 -5.04 3.79 -73.71
C PRO A 121 -4.75 4.91 -74.66
N GLY A 122 -4.82 6.13 -74.25
CA GLY A 122 -4.59 7.36 -75.02
C GLY A 122 -4.75 8.61 -74.15
N PRO A 123 -4.60 9.81 -74.76
CA PRO A 123 -4.82 11.05 -74.01
C PRO A 123 -6.19 11.04 -73.36
N THR A 124 -6.26 11.27 -72.03
CA THR A 124 -7.46 11.15 -71.20
C THR A 124 -7.53 12.36 -70.27
N ALA A 125 -8.73 12.88 -70.00
CA ALA A 125 -8.91 13.98 -69.11
C ALA A 125 -8.50 13.61 -67.67
N ILE A 126 -7.87 14.55 -66.94
CA ILE A 126 -7.40 14.32 -65.56
C ILE A 126 -8.55 13.85 -64.67
N SER A 127 -9.72 14.48 -64.77
CA SER A 127 -10.92 14.14 -63.96
C SER A 127 -11.51 12.77 -64.30
N SER A 128 -11.21 12.24 -65.51
CA SER A 128 -11.61 10.88 -65.89
C SER A 128 -10.63 9.80 -65.39
N ILE A 129 -9.35 10.17 -65.21
CA ILE A 129 -8.32 9.28 -64.63
C ILE A 129 -8.46 9.25 -63.10
N PHE A 130 -8.62 10.42 -62.48
CA PHE A 130 -8.69 10.62 -61.03
C PHE A 130 -10.11 11.09 -60.65
N PRO A 131 -11.02 10.15 -60.26
CA PRO A 131 -12.42 10.49 -59.93
C PRO A 131 -12.57 11.33 -58.68
N ASP A 132 -11.60 11.26 -57.73
CA ASP A 132 -11.60 12.17 -56.60
C ASP A 132 -11.23 13.58 -57.02
N ALA A 133 -12.16 14.53 -56.83
CA ALA A 133 -12.00 15.90 -57.31
C ALA A 133 -10.77 16.59 -56.67
N ASN A 134 -10.49 16.30 -55.40
CA ASN A 134 -9.33 16.87 -54.72
C ASN A 134 -8.03 16.29 -55.24
N LEU A 135 -7.99 14.97 -55.52
CA LEU A 135 -6.85 14.29 -56.13
C LEU A 135 -6.66 14.80 -57.56
N ALA A 136 -7.73 14.93 -58.35
CA ALA A 136 -7.67 15.49 -59.72
C ALA A 136 -7.05 16.87 -59.74
N GLU A 137 -7.40 17.73 -58.78
CA GLU A 137 -6.86 19.10 -58.69
C GLU A 137 -5.35 19.08 -58.29
N VAL A 138 -4.97 18.19 -57.39
CA VAL A 138 -3.53 17.96 -57.08
C VAL A 138 -2.78 17.54 -58.34
N MET A 139 -3.31 16.55 -59.07
CA MET A 139 -2.69 16.05 -60.31
C MET A 139 -2.65 17.11 -61.40
N ARG A 140 -3.70 17.92 -61.57
CA ARG A 140 -3.71 19.09 -62.44
C ARG A 140 -2.51 20.00 -62.15
N THR A 141 -2.30 20.30 -60.87
CA THR A 141 -1.20 21.20 -60.45
C THR A 141 0.18 20.56 -60.73
N ILE A 142 0.36 19.27 -60.39
CA ILE A 142 1.63 18.56 -60.64
C ILE A 142 1.95 18.51 -62.13
N LEU A 143 0.93 18.30 -63.01
CA LEU A 143 1.08 18.20 -64.44
C LEU A 143 1.14 19.57 -65.16
N GLY A 144 1.03 20.67 -64.40
CA GLY A 144 1.05 22.03 -64.95
C GLY A 144 -0.11 22.36 -65.93
N LYS A 145 -1.27 21.75 -65.68
CA LYS A 145 -2.46 21.90 -66.53
C LYS A 145 -3.35 23.02 -66.01
N SER A 146 -4.15 23.60 -66.92
CA SER A 146 -5.04 24.72 -66.62
C SER A 146 -6.36 24.26 -65.98
N SER A 147 -6.83 23.07 -66.35
CA SER A 147 -8.09 22.48 -65.90
C SER A 147 -7.96 20.99 -65.67
N VAL A 148 -8.81 20.46 -64.76
CA VAL A 148 -8.95 18.99 -64.61
C VAL A 148 -9.59 18.32 -65.82
N SER A 149 -10.16 19.11 -66.76
CA SER A 149 -10.65 18.62 -68.06
C SER A 149 -9.54 18.48 -69.08
N ASP A 150 -8.34 18.98 -68.81
CA ASP A 150 -7.23 18.90 -69.74
C ASP A 150 -6.77 17.45 -69.90
N MET A 151 -6.42 17.12 -71.15
CA MET A 151 -5.95 15.79 -71.54
C MET A 151 -4.52 15.59 -71.13
N VAL A 152 -4.21 14.39 -70.60
CA VAL A 152 -2.88 13.97 -70.27
C VAL A 152 -2.55 12.64 -70.95
N THR A 153 -1.29 12.41 -71.24
CA THR A 153 -0.76 11.22 -71.83
C THR A 153 -0.11 10.31 -70.77
N GLN A 154 0.07 9.04 -71.10
CA GLN A 154 0.83 8.12 -70.21
C GLN A 154 2.27 8.60 -70.02
N THR A 155 2.90 9.24 -71.01
CA THR A 155 4.25 9.80 -70.88
C THR A 155 4.31 10.89 -69.81
N GLU A 156 3.33 11.75 -69.73
CA GLU A 156 3.22 12.79 -68.66
C GLU A 156 3.01 12.12 -67.30
N LEU A 157 2.12 11.14 -67.18
CA LEU A 157 1.95 10.38 -65.91
C LEU A 157 3.24 9.63 -65.51
N ASN A 158 3.98 9.10 -66.48
CA ASN A 158 5.23 8.42 -66.22
C ASN A 158 6.38 9.34 -65.78
N SER A 159 6.25 10.66 -65.96
CA SER A 159 7.23 11.61 -65.47
C SER A 159 7.07 11.91 -63.96
N ILE A 160 5.96 11.49 -63.36
CA ILE A 160 5.66 11.74 -61.95
C ILE A 160 6.31 10.67 -61.11
N THR A 161 7.24 11.06 -60.27
CA THR A 161 7.96 10.16 -59.30
C THR A 161 7.61 10.45 -57.85
N SER A 162 6.99 11.62 -57.56
CA SER A 162 6.58 12.03 -56.23
C SER A 162 5.26 12.75 -56.28
N ILE A 163 4.38 12.46 -55.32
CA ILE A 163 3.13 13.12 -55.10
C ILE A 163 3.06 13.55 -53.62
N THR A 164 2.78 14.85 -53.38
CA THR A 164 2.49 15.41 -52.07
C THR A 164 1.12 16.04 -52.07
N ALA A 165 0.21 15.51 -51.28
CA ALA A 165 -1.19 15.93 -51.24
C ALA A 165 -1.73 15.83 -49.79
N GLU A 166 -1.08 16.54 -48.87
CA GLU A 166 -1.44 16.53 -47.45
C GLU A 166 -2.61 17.51 -47.21
N ASN A 167 -3.50 17.16 -46.27
CA ASN A 167 -4.62 18.00 -45.85
C ASN A 167 -5.57 18.41 -46.99
N LYS A 168 -5.83 17.52 -47.97
CA LYS A 168 -6.64 17.80 -49.16
C LYS A 168 -8.06 17.25 -49.06
N GLY A 169 -8.38 16.44 -48.04
CA GLY A 169 -9.67 15.76 -47.94
C GLY A 169 -9.89 14.69 -49.00
N ILE A 170 -8.83 14.10 -49.53
CA ILE A 170 -8.86 13.01 -50.51
C ILE A 170 -9.43 11.77 -49.85
N ILE A 171 -10.37 11.10 -50.52
CA ILE A 171 -11.01 9.88 -50.05
C ILE A 171 -10.74 8.66 -50.94
N ASN A 172 -10.33 8.91 -52.20
CA ASN A 172 -10.20 7.87 -53.22
C ASN A 172 -8.91 8.06 -54.04
N LEU A 173 -8.08 7.02 -54.08
CA LEU A 173 -6.80 6.98 -54.79
C LEU A 173 -6.92 6.48 -56.23
N SER A 174 -8.13 6.12 -56.71
CA SER A 174 -8.34 5.61 -58.09
C SER A 174 -7.67 6.51 -59.10
N GLY A 175 -6.97 5.91 -60.04
CA GLY A 175 -6.18 6.60 -61.06
C GLY A 175 -4.68 6.60 -60.76
N LEU A 176 -4.25 6.48 -59.50
CA LEU A 176 -2.84 6.39 -59.13
C LEU A 176 -2.15 5.16 -59.73
N GLU A 177 -2.89 4.07 -59.98
CA GLU A 177 -2.39 2.86 -60.63
C GLU A 177 -1.79 3.13 -62.03
N ASN A 178 -2.10 4.30 -62.65
CA ASN A 178 -1.51 4.71 -63.91
C ASN A 178 -0.19 5.49 -63.74
N VAL A 179 0.21 5.85 -62.50
CA VAL A 179 1.45 6.61 -62.21
C VAL A 179 2.57 5.63 -61.89
N ILE A 180 2.93 4.80 -62.85
CA ILE A 180 3.77 3.60 -62.71
C ILE A 180 5.20 3.87 -62.24
N ASN A 181 5.69 5.10 -62.32
CA ASN A 181 7.02 5.49 -61.86
C ASN A 181 6.99 6.18 -60.47
N LEU A 182 5.85 6.18 -59.79
CA LEU A 182 5.73 6.78 -58.47
C LEU A 182 6.66 6.07 -57.46
N ALA A 183 7.55 6.85 -56.87
CA ALA A 183 8.50 6.38 -55.85
C ALA A 183 8.18 6.93 -54.47
N GLN A 184 7.60 8.13 -54.37
CA GLN A 184 7.25 8.77 -53.10
C GLN A 184 5.80 9.23 -53.10
N LEU A 185 5.07 8.85 -52.08
CA LEU A 185 3.67 9.25 -51.84
C LEU A 185 3.51 9.86 -50.46
N ARG A 186 3.09 11.15 -50.38
CA ARG A 186 2.79 11.84 -49.14
C ARG A 186 1.34 12.32 -49.15
N MET A 187 0.49 11.65 -48.38
CA MET A 187 -0.95 11.96 -48.28
C MET A 187 -1.44 11.96 -46.80
N ASN A 188 -0.62 12.54 -45.94
CA ASN A 188 -1.01 12.72 -44.56
C ASN A 188 -2.28 13.59 -44.41
N ASN A 189 -3.05 13.31 -43.36
CA ASN A 189 -4.24 14.10 -42.99
C ASN A 189 -5.30 14.13 -44.14
N ASN A 190 -5.68 12.97 -44.62
CA ASN A 190 -6.75 12.75 -45.56
C ASN A 190 -7.84 11.83 -44.98
N ASN A 191 -8.73 11.28 -45.79
CA ASN A 191 -9.77 10.33 -45.35
C ASN A 191 -9.65 9.00 -46.11
N LEU A 192 -8.42 8.56 -46.34
CA LEU A 192 -8.13 7.34 -47.11
C LEU A 192 -8.43 6.11 -46.27
N SER A 193 -9.07 5.12 -46.90
CA SER A 193 -9.26 3.77 -46.33
C SER A 193 -8.86 2.67 -47.30
N ASP A 194 -8.96 2.90 -48.65
CA ASP A 194 -8.63 1.94 -49.71
C ASP A 194 -7.30 2.28 -50.36
N LEU A 195 -6.35 1.39 -50.23
CA LEU A 195 -5.01 1.47 -50.85
C LEU A 195 -4.89 0.64 -52.12
N SER A 196 -5.97 0.00 -52.63
CA SER A 196 -5.94 -0.90 -53.79
C SER A 196 -5.32 -0.27 -55.06
N PRO A 197 -5.42 1.05 -55.34
CA PRO A 197 -4.74 1.68 -56.44
C PRO A 197 -3.19 1.66 -56.35
N LEU A 198 -2.62 1.40 -55.19
CA LEU A 198 -1.16 1.33 -54.99
C LEU A 198 -0.59 -0.05 -55.29
N ALA A 199 -1.41 -1.10 -55.41
CA ALA A 199 -0.98 -2.51 -55.50
C ALA A 199 -0.06 -2.84 -56.67
N SER A 200 -0.05 -2.03 -57.74
CA SER A 200 0.79 -2.25 -58.93
C SER A 200 2.01 -1.32 -59.00
N LEU A 201 2.21 -0.43 -58.01
CA LEU A 201 3.26 0.57 -58.01
C LEU A 201 4.57 0.02 -57.47
N SER A 202 5.23 -0.88 -58.23
CA SER A 202 6.42 -1.59 -57.80
C SER A 202 7.67 -0.71 -57.55
N LYS A 203 7.65 0.57 -57.99
CA LYS A 203 8.73 1.54 -57.69
C LYS A 203 8.56 2.34 -56.43
N LEU A 204 7.44 2.16 -55.75
CA LEU A 204 7.14 2.88 -54.52
C LEU A 204 8.17 2.54 -53.39
N LYS A 205 8.78 3.58 -52.83
CA LYS A 205 9.80 3.51 -51.79
C LYS A 205 9.34 4.12 -50.50
N ASP A 206 8.81 5.35 -50.53
CA ASP A 206 8.44 6.10 -49.35
C ASP A 206 6.97 6.42 -49.38
N VAL A 207 6.27 5.96 -48.34
CA VAL A 207 4.81 6.10 -48.17
C VAL A 207 4.53 6.76 -46.84
N TYR A 208 3.88 7.94 -46.91
CA TYR A 208 3.46 8.72 -45.73
C TYR A 208 1.95 8.92 -45.78
N LEU A 209 1.23 8.19 -44.96
CA LEU A 209 -0.25 8.15 -44.92
C LEU A 209 -0.77 8.36 -43.49
N ASN A 210 -0.06 9.14 -42.68
CA ASN A 210 -0.48 9.41 -41.30
C ASN A 210 -1.83 10.10 -41.25
N ASN A 211 -2.60 9.87 -40.18
CA ASN A 211 -3.91 10.49 -39.95
C ASN A 211 -4.89 10.22 -41.10
N ASN A 212 -5.14 8.94 -41.36
CA ASN A 212 -6.14 8.46 -42.32
C ASN A 212 -7.06 7.41 -41.61
N ASN A 213 -7.84 6.66 -42.41
CA ASN A 213 -8.75 5.62 -41.91
C ASN A 213 -8.36 4.22 -42.41
N ILE A 214 -7.06 3.99 -42.60
CA ILE A 214 -6.51 2.76 -43.23
C ILE A 214 -6.54 1.63 -42.20
N SER A 215 -7.05 0.46 -42.60
CA SER A 215 -7.02 -0.77 -41.81
C SER A 215 -6.43 -1.95 -42.58
N ASP A 216 -6.46 -1.95 -43.92
CA ASP A 216 -5.98 -3.01 -44.79
C ASP A 216 -4.73 -2.58 -45.53
N LEU A 217 -3.62 -3.28 -45.26
CA LEU A 217 -2.32 -3.11 -45.93
C LEU A 217 -2.09 -4.10 -47.05
N THR A 218 -3.02 -5.04 -47.35
CA THR A 218 -2.90 -6.04 -48.43
C THR A 218 -2.48 -5.46 -49.75
N PRO A 219 -2.92 -4.25 -50.17
CA PRO A 219 -2.44 -3.62 -51.41
C PRO A 219 -0.94 -3.32 -51.46
N LEU A 220 -0.28 -3.23 -50.33
CA LEU A 220 1.16 -2.99 -50.25
C LEU A 220 1.98 -4.30 -50.34
N ASN A 221 1.32 -5.46 -50.33
CA ASN A 221 1.95 -6.77 -50.52
C ASN A 221 2.45 -6.92 -51.97
N GLY A 222 3.67 -6.66 -52.23
CA GLY A 222 4.26 -6.64 -53.59
C GLY A 222 5.03 -5.36 -53.90
N THR A 223 4.97 -4.37 -53.00
CA THR A 223 5.79 -3.15 -53.09
C THR A 223 7.18 -3.41 -52.48
N VAL A 224 7.94 -4.29 -53.12
CA VAL A 224 9.24 -4.85 -52.66
C VAL A 224 10.36 -3.81 -52.49
N ASN A 225 10.14 -2.55 -52.80
CA ASN A 225 11.12 -1.47 -52.72
C ASN A 225 10.83 -0.46 -51.62
N LEU A 226 9.88 -0.73 -50.74
CA LEU A 226 9.58 0.18 -49.62
C LEU A 226 10.80 0.31 -48.69
N THR A 227 11.15 1.55 -48.40
CA THR A 227 12.24 1.93 -47.47
C THR A 227 11.68 2.65 -46.24
N THR A 228 10.63 3.46 -46.43
CA THR A 228 9.96 4.16 -45.34
C THR A 228 8.45 4.00 -45.44
N VAL A 229 7.82 3.53 -44.37
CA VAL A 229 6.36 3.44 -44.26
C VAL A 229 5.94 4.15 -43.00
N SER A 230 5.08 5.18 -43.20
CA SER A 230 4.56 6.01 -42.12
C SER A 230 3.03 6.00 -42.15
N LEU A 231 2.44 5.40 -41.13
CA LEU A 231 1.04 5.05 -41.01
C LEU A 231 0.46 5.43 -39.64
N ASN A 232 1.07 6.41 -38.93
CA ASN A 232 0.63 6.82 -37.62
C ASN A 232 -0.84 7.28 -37.66
N ASN A 233 -1.58 7.03 -36.59
CA ASN A 233 -2.98 7.44 -36.45
C ASN A 233 -3.88 6.84 -37.56
N ASN A 234 -3.92 5.53 -37.65
CA ASN A 234 -4.79 4.76 -38.53
C ASN A 234 -5.53 3.67 -37.73
N ASN A 235 -6.09 2.65 -38.41
CA ASN A 235 -6.83 1.54 -37.78
C ASN A 235 -6.18 0.17 -38.08
N ILE A 236 -4.86 0.13 -38.23
CA ILE A 236 -4.10 -1.04 -38.68
C ILE A 236 -3.95 -2.03 -37.50
N SER A 237 -4.23 -3.30 -37.75
CA SER A 237 -4.02 -4.38 -36.79
C SER A 237 -3.10 -5.49 -37.31
N ASP A 238 -2.93 -5.61 -38.64
CA ASP A 238 -2.14 -6.66 -39.29
C ASP A 238 -1.00 -6.07 -40.09
N LEU A 239 0.23 -6.45 -39.76
CA LEU A 239 1.47 -6.07 -40.45
C LEU A 239 1.94 -7.14 -41.47
N SER A 240 1.28 -8.29 -41.54
CA SER A 240 1.67 -9.39 -42.41
C SER A 240 1.74 -9.02 -43.89
N PRO A 241 0.94 -8.07 -44.44
CA PRO A 241 1.08 -7.63 -45.81
C PRO A 241 2.40 -6.90 -46.12
N LEU A 242 3.14 -6.47 -45.11
CA LEU A 242 4.44 -5.84 -45.26
C LEU A 242 5.60 -6.86 -45.33
N MET A 243 5.35 -8.18 -45.32
CA MET A 243 6.31 -9.29 -45.23
C MET A 243 6.87 -9.87 -46.58
N PRO A 244 6.98 -9.19 -47.70
CA PRO A 244 7.69 -9.79 -48.86
C PRO A 244 9.16 -10.03 -48.52
N SER A 245 9.71 -11.17 -48.93
CA SER A 245 11.06 -11.63 -48.57
C SER A 245 12.22 -10.72 -49.04
N GLU A 246 11.94 -9.74 -49.88
CA GLU A 246 12.94 -8.78 -50.41
C GLU A 246 12.72 -7.35 -49.89
N LEU A 247 11.92 -7.18 -48.86
CA LEU A 247 11.57 -5.85 -48.34
C LEU A 247 12.81 -5.16 -47.77
N LYS A 248 13.07 -3.95 -48.22
CA LYS A 248 14.19 -3.09 -47.81
C LYS A 248 13.70 -2.00 -46.84
N LEU A 249 12.82 -2.35 -45.90
CA LEU A 249 12.28 -1.39 -44.96
C LEU A 249 13.31 -1.03 -43.92
N PHE A 250 13.61 0.28 -43.81
CA PHE A 250 14.48 0.86 -42.78
C PHE A 250 13.69 1.51 -41.68
N HIS A 251 12.56 2.16 -42.01
CA HIS A 251 11.79 2.95 -41.07
C HIS A 251 10.31 2.57 -41.13
N LEU A 252 9.77 2.18 -39.99
CA LEU A 252 8.35 1.88 -39.80
C LEU A 252 7.76 2.76 -38.67
N TYR A 253 6.73 3.54 -39.02
CA TYR A 253 6.00 4.39 -38.11
C TYR A 253 4.53 3.97 -38.07
N ILE A 254 4.09 3.39 -36.98
CA ILE A 254 2.75 2.83 -36.80
C ILE A 254 2.12 3.29 -35.47
N GLU A 255 2.58 4.42 -34.92
CA GLU A 255 2.04 4.97 -33.66
C GLU A 255 0.51 5.14 -33.73
N ASN A 256 -0.18 4.90 -32.61
CA ASN A 256 -1.63 5.02 -32.49
C ASN A 256 -2.39 4.23 -33.56
N ASN A 257 -2.23 2.93 -33.51
CA ASN A 257 -2.95 1.94 -34.32
C ASN A 257 -3.51 0.81 -33.40
N ASN A 258 -3.91 -0.32 -33.99
CA ASN A 258 -4.45 -1.49 -33.29
C ASN A 258 -3.53 -2.72 -33.41
N VAL A 259 -2.23 -2.51 -33.59
CA VAL A 259 -1.25 -3.59 -33.76
C VAL A 259 -0.98 -4.25 -32.42
N SER A 260 -1.20 -5.56 -32.32
CA SER A 260 -0.87 -6.37 -31.13
C SER A 260 0.22 -7.42 -31.39
N ASP A 261 0.42 -7.82 -32.66
CA ASP A 261 1.37 -8.83 -33.07
C ASP A 261 2.49 -8.23 -33.92
N LEU A 262 3.72 -8.32 -33.41
CA LEU A 262 4.95 -7.91 -34.11
C LEU A 262 5.67 -9.07 -34.82
N SER A 263 5.15 -10.29 -34.79
CA SER A 263 5.76 -11.47 -35.44
C SER A 263 6.09 -11.22 -36.90
N PRO A 264 5.28 -10.51 -37.71
CA PRO A 264 5.62 -10.18 -39.08
C PRO A 264 6.94 -9.43 -39.22
N LEU A 265 7.34 -8.64 -38.23
CA LEU A 265 8.56 -7.82 -38.28
C LEU A 265 9.84 -8.63 -38.10
N GLY A 266 9.77 -9.85 -37.56
CA GLY A 266 10.95 -10.69 -37.31
C GLY A 266 11.77 -11.05 -38.57
N ASN A 267 11.21 -10.81 -39.75
CA ASN A 267 11.90 -11.08 -41.03
C ASN A 267 12.54 -9.84 -41.70
N PHE A 268 12.39 -8.64 -41.06
CA PHE A 268 12.86 -7.37 -41.64
C PHE A 268 14.31 -7.07 -41.27
N THR A 269 15.27 -7.70 -41.93
CA THR A 269 16.70 -7.64 -41.59
C THR A 269 17.37 -6.26 -41.73
N ASN A 270 16.68 -5.26 -42.32
CA ASN A 270 17.22 -3.91 -42.52
C ASN A 270 16.53 -2.86 -41.62
N LEU A 271 15.61 -3.26 -40.79
CA LEU A 271 14.80 -2.31 -39.97
C LEU A 271 15.67 -1.64 -38.91
N GLN A 272 15.79 -0.32 -39.02
CA GLN A 272 16.61 0.49 -38.12
C GLN A 272 15.76 1.29 -37.09
N ARG A 273 14.55 1.65 -37.49
CA ARG A 273 13.67 2.42 -36.67
C ARG A 273 12.25 1.86 -36.67
N ILE A 274 11.73 1.66 -35.48
CA ILE A 274 10.33 1.31 -35.21
C ILE A 274 9.74 2.35 -34.26
N ASP A 275 8.62 2.94 -34.66
CA ASP A 275 7.81 3.83 -33.83
C ASP A 275 6.42 3.22 -33.72
N ALA A 276 6.14 2.55 -32.62
CA ALA A 276 4.93 1.77 -32.39
C ALA A 276 4.22 2.15 -31.09
N ASN A 277 4.42 3.39 -30.63
CA ASN A 277 3.73 3.91 -29.44
C ASN A 277 2.21 3.74 -29.55
N SER A 278 1.53 3.64 -28.42
CA SER A 278 0.07 3.63 -28.33
C SER A 278 -0.58 2.56 -29.22
N ASN A 279 -0.05 1.34 -29.14
CA ASN A 279 -0.59 0.13 -29.73
C ASN A 279 -0.83 -0.93 -28.63
N PRO A 280 -1.76 -1.88 -28.80
CA PRO A 280 -1.99 -2.94 -27.81
C PRO A 280 -0.95 -4.07 -27.89
N ILE A 281 0.33 -3.72 -27.98
CA ILE A 281 1.45 -4.65 -28.05
C ILE A 281 1.70 -5.22 -26.66
N SER A 282 1.83 -6.54 -26.56
CA SER A 282 2.14 -7.23 -25.28
C SER A 282 3.42 -8.07 -25.35
N ASP A 283 4.02 -8.23 -26.53
CA ASP A 283 5.22 -9.02 -26.76
C ASP A 283 6.12 -8.35 -27.81
N ILE A 284 7.36 -8.08 -27.45
CA ILE A 284 8.38 -7.54 -28.36
C ILE A 284 9.44 -8.57 -28.74
N SER A 285 9.33 -9.80 -28.25
CA SER A 285 10.29 -10.88 -28.55
C SER A 285 10.52 -11.12 -30.04
N PRO A 286 9.54 -10.89 -30.96
CA PRO A 286 9.80 -10.97 -32.38
C PRO A 286 10.90 -10.02 -32.89
N LEU A 287 11.07 -8.87 -32.23
CA LEU A 287 12.10 -7.90 -32.60
C LEU A 287 13.53 -8.40 -32.30
N VAL A 288 13.66 -9.35 -31.37
CA VAL A 288 14.96 -9.96 -31.03
C VAL A 288 15.55 -10.73 -32.24
N SER A 289 14.71 -11.24 -33.14
CA SER A 289 15.15 -11.92 -34.37
C SER A 289 15.74 -10.96 -35.40
N LEU A 290 15.57 -9.64 -35.24
CA LEU A 290 16.25 -8.60 -36.03
C LEU A 290 17.75 -8.45 -35.66
N ALA A 291 18.29 -9.41 -34.96
CA ALA A 291 19.55 -9.39 -34.22
C ALA A 291 20.83 -9.21 -35.04
N ASP A 292 20.74 -9.04 -36.35
CA ASP A 292 21.92 -8.67 -37.15
C ASP A 292 22.22 -7.16 -37.05
N ASP A 293 22.06 -6.61 -35.84
CA ASP A 293 22.67 -5.37 -35.38
C ASP A 293 22.16 -4.05 -36.01
N ARG A 294 20.93 -3.99 -36.49
CA ARG A 294 20.47 -2.79 -37.21
C ARG A 294 19.41 -1.96 -36.49
N LEU A 295 18.64 -2.54 -35.56
CA LEU A 295 17.59 -1.79 -34.85
C LEU A 295 18.23 -0.85 -33.84
N THR A 296 18.34 0.43 -34.21
CA THR A 296 18.95 1.46 -33.38
C THR A 296 17.93 2.31 -32.62
N ASN A 297 16.70 2.45 -33.12
CA ASN A 297 15.67 3.32 -32.55
C ASN A 297 14.39 2.52 -32.34
N LEU A 298 13.97 2.40 -31.13
CA LEU A 298 12.72 1.74 -30.74
C LEU A 298 11.87 2.66 -29.88
N LYS A 299 10.63 2.90 -30.31
CA LYS A 299 9.64 3.62 -29.51
C LYS A 299 8.41 2.75 -29.33
N ILE A 300 8.12 2.46 -28.08
CA ILE A 300 7.03 1.62 -27.60
C ILE A 300 6.46 2.19 -26.29
N ALA A 301 6.20 3.48 -26.30
CA ALA A 301 5.52 4.16 -25.22
C ALA A 301 4.01 3.84 -25.23
N ASP A 302 3.36 3.97 -24.09
CA ASP A 302 1.90 3.84 -23.94
C ASP A 302 1.36 2.50 -24.47
N ILE A 303 2.06 1.39 -24.12
CA ILE A 303 1.68 0.03 -24.51
C ILE A 303 1.39 -0.87 -23.30
N ASN A 304 1.37 -0.31 -22.09
CA ASN A 304 1.07 -1.01 -20.83
C ASN A 304 2.04 -2.16 -20.49
N MET A 305 3.31 -2.07 -20.87
CA MET A 305 4.35 -3.05 -20.56
C MET A 305 4.89 -2.88 -19.13
N ASN A 306 5.39 -3.98 -18.59
CA ASN A 306 6.06 -4.05 -17.30
C ASN A 306 7.56 -4.39 -17.45
N ASP A 307 8.22 -4.69 -16.34
CA ASP A 307 9.67 -4.93 -16.28
C ASP A 307 10.17 -6.10 -17.15
N SER A 308 9.29 -7.05 -17.54
CA SER A 308 9.65 -8.19 -18.39
C SER A 308 10.15 -7.80 -19.79
N ILE A 309 9.82 -6.57 -20.24
CA ILE A 309 10.28 -6.04 -21.52
C ILE A 309 11.81 -5.99 -21.62
N PHE A 310 12.49 -5.80 -20.48
CA PHE A 310 13.96 -5.70 -20.45
C PHE A 310 14.67 -7.01 -20.78
N ASP A 311 14.01 -8.16 -20.63
CA ASP A 311 14.55 -9.45 -21.06
C ASP A 311 14.75 -9.54 -22.56
N ASP A 312 14.00 -8.77 -23.34
CA ASP A 312 14.16 -8.66 -24.78
C ASP A 312 15.02 -7.45 -25.17
N ILE A 313 14.86 -6.30 -24.50
CA ILE A 313 15.68 -5.11 -24.75
C ILE A 313 17.17 -5.41 -24.61
N LYS A 314 17.58 -6.18 -23.59
CA LYS A 314 19.01 -6.53 -23.40
C LYS A 314 19.62 -7.38 -24.51
N LYS A 315 18.77 -8.00 -25.33
CA LYS A 315 19.20 -8.76 -26.55
C LYS A 315 19.32 -7.86 -27.78
N LEU A 316 19.06 -6.56 -27.68
CA LEU A 316 19.14 -5.57 -28.75
C LEU A 316 20.28 -4.56 -28.45
N PRO A 317 21.55 -4.95 -28.49
CA PRO A 317 22.67 -4.12 -28.03
C PRO A 317 22.94 -2.91 -28.95
N GLN A 318 22.36 -2.87 -30.15
CA GLN A 318 22.53 -1.74 -31.09
C GLN A 318 21.60 -0.56 -30.80
N LEU A 319 20.66 -0.72 -29.89
CA LEU A 319 19.78 0.38 -29.50
C LEU A 319 20.60 1.56 -28.98
N ASN A 320 20.38 2.74 -29.55
CA ASN A 320 20.92 3.99 -29.10
C ASN A 320 19.82 4.99 -28.72
N TYR A 321 18.56 4.70 -29.06
CA TYR A 321 17.39 5.49 -28.76
C TYR A 321 16.22 4.58 -28.38
N LEU A 322 15.74 4.69 -27.14
CA LEU A 322 14.67 3.87 -26.59
C LEU A 322 13.65 4.74 -25.87
N VAL A 323 12.37 4.62 -26.24
CA VAL A 323 11.26 5.32 -25.59
C VAL A 323 10.30 4.30 -25.02
N LEU A 324 10.14 4.34 -23.72
CA LEU A 324 9.29 3.49 -22.88
C LEU A 324 8.35 4.33 -21.98
N ASP A 325 8.08 5.57 -22.36
CA ASP A 325 7.23 6.47 -21.59
C ASP A 325 5.82 5.87 -21.40
N ASN A 326 5.13 6.23 -20.31
CA ASN A 326 3.74 5.80 -20.04
C ASN A 326 3.56 4.28 -20.04
N ASN A 327 4.42 3.55 -19.34
CA ASN A 327 4.31 2.11 -19.12
C ASN A 327 4.19 1.79 -17.61
N ASN A 328 4.24 0.52 -17.24
CA ASN A 328 4.17 0.06 -15.84
C ASN A 328 5.53 -0.45 -15.34
N ILE A 329 6.61 0.20 -15.76
CA ILE A 329 7.97 -0.19 -15.41
C ILE A 329 8.30 0.29 -14.01
N SER A 330 8.87 -0.60 -13.19
CA SER A 330 9.25 -0.32 -11.80
C SER A 330 10.66 -0.77 -11.46
N ASP A 331 11.16 -1.86 -12.07
CA ASP A 331 12.46 -2.45 -11.82
C ASP A 331 13.39 -2.37 -13.03
N LEU A 332 14.53 -1.70 -12.86
CA LEU A 332 15.59 -1.59 -13.89
C LEU A 332 16.70 -2.62 -13.71
N SER A 333 16.61 -3.51 -12.71
CA SER A 333 17.67 -4.50 -12.42
C SER A 333 17.99 -5.42 -13.59
N PRO A 334 17.07 -5.79 -14.50
CA PRO A 334 17.40 -6.60 -15.66
C PRO A 334 18.37 -5.91 -16.64
N LEU A 335 18.50 -4.58 -16.57
CA LEU A 335 19.43 -3.79 -17.41
C LEU A 335 20.79 -3.55 -16.77
N ALA A 336 21.07 -4.03 -15.56
CA ALA A 336 22.30 -3.72 -14.83
C ALA A 336 23.60 -4.04 -15.63
N ASP A 337 23.55 -5.08 -16.46
CA ASP A 337 24.66 -5.52 -17.32
C ASP A 337 24.51 -5.11 -18.79
N TYR A 338 23.53 -4.28 -19.12
CA TYR A 338 23.28 -3.87 -20.50
C TYR A 338 24.40 -2.96 -21.01
N GLN A 339 25.03 -3.35 -22.11
CA GLN A 339 26.10 -2.60 -22.75
C GLN A 339 25.72 -2.24 -24.17
N PRO A 340 25.30 -1.00 -24.45
CA PRO A 340 25.00 -0.57 -25.80
C PRO A 340 26.27 -0.53 -26.67
N THR A 341 26.29 -1.21 -27.79
CA THR A 341 27.47 -1.31 -28.69
C THR A 341 27.84 0.03 -29.30
N ASN A 342 26.87 0.96 -29.41
CA ASN A 342 27.10 2.32 -29.90
C ASN A 342 27.62 3.28 -28.80
N GLY A 343 28.04 2.74 -27.66
CA GLY A 343 28.69 3.47 -26.57
C GLY A 343 27.75 4.14 -25.59
N ARG A 344 26.54 4.53 -25.99
CA ARG A 344 25.54 5.14 -25.11
C ARG A 344 24.13 4.96 -25.66
N ILE A 345 23.15 4.75 -24.77
CA ILE A 345 21.74 4.77 -25.12
C ILE A 345 21.04 6.03 -24.56
N SER A 346 20.20 6.66 -25.38
CA SER A 346 19.23 7.67 -24.91
C SER A 346 17.94 6.97 -24.54
N MET A 347 17.58 6.99 -23.26
CA MET A 347 16.45 6.25 -22.71
C MET A 347 15.44 7.23 -22.11
N TYR A 348 14.20 7.11 -22.56
CA TYR A 348 13.02 7.86 -22.10
C TYR A 348 12.09 6.87 -21.40
N ILE A 349 11.93 7.03 -20.08
CA ILE A 349 11.13 6.20 -19.20
C ILE A 349 10.24 7.07 -18.30
N ASN A 350 9.77 8.20 -18.83
CA ASN A 350 8.88 9.10 -18.11
C ASN A 350 7.52 8.44 -17.83
N ASN A 351 6.81 8.91 -16.79
CA ASN A 351 5.47 8.42 -16.43
C ASN A 351 5.44 6.88 -16.23
N ASN A 352 6.37 6.36 -15.44
CA ASN A 352 6.45 4.97 -15.01
C ASN A 352 6.40 4.89 -13.47
N ASN A 353 6.83 3.79 -12.87
CA ASN A 353 6.78 3.55 -11.42
C ASN A 353 8.19 3.38 -10.81
N ILE A 354 9.22 3.95 -11.43
CA ILE A 354 10.61 3.70 -11.10
C ILE A 354 11.02 4.53 -9.87
N SER A 355 11.51 3.85 -8.85
CA SER A 355 12.04 4.47 -7.63
C SER A 355 13.56 4.39 -7.53
N ASP A 356 14.20 3.41 -8.18
CA ASP A 356 15.63 3.13 -8.04
C ASP A 356 16.34 3.15 -9.40
N LEU A 357 17.27 4.09 -9.58
CA LEU A 357 18.12 4.18 -10.78
C LEU A 357 19.46 3.45 -10.62
N SER A 358 19.78 2.92 -9.44
CA SER A 358 21.10 2.33 -9.17
C SER A 358 21.46 1.12 -10.03
N PRO A 359 20.51 0.32 -10.57
CA PRO A 359 20.85 -0.72 -11.55
C PRO A 359 21.55 -0.18 -12.80
N LEU A 360 21.32 1.08 -13.17
CA LEU A 360 21.94 1.69 -14.34
C LEU A 360 23.31 2.35 -14.05
N GLU A 361 23.89 2.17 -12.86
CA GLU A 361 25.19 2.77 -12.50
C GLU A 361 26.28 2.43 -13.52
N ASN A 362 26.30 1.21 -14.03
CA ASN A 362 27.28 0.70 -14.98
C ASN A 362 26.81 0.76 -16.45
N VAL A 363 25.64 1.32 -16.73
CA VAL A 363 25.07 1.44 -18.07
C VAL A 363 25.34 2.83 -18.63
N PRO A 364 26.02 2.98 -19.77
CA PRO A 364 26.20 4.29 -20.39
C PRO A 364 24.86 4.83 -20.92
N VAL A 365 24.21 5.73 -20.16
CA VAL A 365 22.85 6.20 -20.46
C VAL A 365 22.73 7.73 -20.45
N SER A 366 21.91 8.25 -21.36
CA SER A 366 21.31 9.59 -21.29
C SER A 366 19.83 9.40 -20.92
N LEU A 367 19.48 9.70 -19.67
CA LEU A 367 18.22 9.26 -19.07
C LEU A 367 17.23 10.41 -18.86
N TYR A 368 15.98 10.16 -19.24
CA TYR A 368 14.80 10.97 -18.93
C TYR A 368 13.80 10.08 -18.17
N ALA A 369 13.60 10.33 -16.89
CA ALA A 369 12.78 9.52 -15.98
C ALA A 369 11.89 10.41 -15.10
N THR A 370 11.21 11.38 -15.71
CA THR A 370 10.34 12.32 -14.98
C THR A 370 8.95 11.74 -14.74
N ASN A 371 8.22 12.33 -13.78
CA ASN A 371 6.83 11.99 -13.47
C ASN A 371 6.61 10.53 -13.08
N GLN A 372 7.52 9.96 -12.27
CA GLN A 372 7.32 8.61 -11.75
C GLN A 372 6.17 8.60 -10.73
N ASN A 373 5.32 7.57 -10.81
CA ASN A 373 4.18 7.39 -9.90
C ASN A 373 4.35 6.09 -9.11
N ILE A 374 5.00 6.19 -7.96
CA ILE A 374 5.38 5.04 -7.14
C ILE A 374 4.32 4.83 -6.08
N THR A 375 3.75 3.63 -6.02
CA THR A 375 2.82 3.24 -4.95
C THR A 375 3.48 2.22 -4.05
N LEU A 376 3.65 2.55 -2.78
CA LEU A 376 4.12 1.62 -1.76
C LEU A 376 2.97 0.71 -1.30
N PRO A 377 3.28 -0.47 -0.75
CA PRO A 377 2.27 -1.29 -0.08
C PRO A 377 1.53 -0.47 0.98
N ALA A 378 0.22 -0.65 1.07
CA ALA A 378 -0.58 0.05 2.06
C ALA A 378 -0.12 -0.31 3.47
N GLU A 379 0.00 0.69 4.34
CA GLU A 379 0.39 0.52 5.73
C GLU A 379 -0.76 0.88 6.68
N LYS A 380 -0.78 0.20 7.82
CA LYS A 380 -1.73 0.49 8.87
C LYS A 380 -1.21 1.63 9.73
N TRP A 381 -2.14 2.51 10.12
CA TRP A 381 -1.81 3.57 11.06
C TRP A 381 -1.48 2.96 12.43
N LEU A 382 -0.34 3.38 12.95
CA LEU A 382 0.09 3.19 14.33
C LEU A 382 0.30 4.58 14.94
N VAL A 383 0.96 4.69 16.07
CA VAL A 383 1.19 5.97 16.77
C VAL A 383 1.88 7.02 15.86
N SER A 384 2.74 6.56 14.97
CA SER A 384 3.32 7.36 13.89
C SER A 384 3.53 6.48 12.67
N LEU A 385 3.16 6.99 11.50
CA LEU A 385 3.47 6.33 10.24
C LEU A 385 4.90 6.66 9.85
N ASN A 386 5.71 5.64 9.58
CA ASN A 386 7.12 5.81 9.28
C ASN A 386 7.54 4.84 8.17
N THR A 387 7.93 5.36 7.02
CA THR A 387 8.36 4.54 5.88
C THR A 387 9.79 4.90 5.44
N THR A 388 10.49 3.93 4.88
CA THR A 388 11.82 4.18 4.31
C THR A 388 11.69 4.86 2.96
N ASN A 389 12.50 5.89 2.71
CA ASN A 389 12.59 6.49 1.40
C ASN A 389 13.18 5.48 0.39
N VAL A 390 12.41 5.19 -0.66
CA VAL A 390 12.76 4.19 -1.68
C VAL A 390 13.48 4.80 -2.88
N VAL A 391 13.56 6.13 -2.98
CA VAL A 391 14.03 6.82 -4.18
C VAL A 391 15.55 6.91 -4.18
N LYS A 392 16.19 6.26 -5.16
CA LYS A 392 17.64 6.22 -5.30
C LYS A 392 18.11 6.72 -6.66
N GLN A 393 19.17 7.50 -6.65
CA GLN A 393 19.88 7.93 -7.86
C GLN A 393 20.87 6.85 -8.36
N LEU A 394 21.57 7.11 -9.46
CA LEU A 394 22.47 6.14 -10.12
C LEU A 394 23.50 5.47 -9.21
N ASN A 395 24.09 6.21 -8.26
CA ASN A 395 25.11 5.70 -7.34
C ASN A 395 24.52 5.04 -6.09
N GLY A 396 23.20 4.80 -6.05
CA GLY A 396 22.49 4.21 -4.91
C GLY A 396 22.17 5.17 -3.77
N ASP A 397 22.63 6.43 -3.81
CA ASP A 397 22.29 7.41 -2.79
C ASP A 397 20.80 7.78 -2.84
N LEU A 398 20.22 8.02 -1.67
CA LEU A 398 18.82 8.43 -1.56
C LEU A 398 18.60 9.84 -2.11
N VAL A 399 17.49 10.03 -2.82
CA VAL A 399 17.02 11.35 -3.24
C VAL A 399 16.09 11.89 -2.17
N ALA A 400 16.48 12.99 -1.53
CA ALA A 400 15.67 13.62 -0.50
C ALA A 400 14.33 14.12 -1.09
N PRO A 401 13.20 13.97 -0.37
CA PRO A 401 11.94 14.55 -0.76
C PRO A 401 11.99 16.07 -0.94
N THR A 402 11.32 16.59 -1.94
CA THR A 402 11.14 18.05 -2.17
C THR A 402 9.90 18.60 -1.50
N SER A 403 8.89 17.75 -1.31
CA SER A 403 7.67 18.04 -0.54
C SER A 403 7.12 16.77 0.07
N ILE A 404 6.46 16.89 1.21
CA ILE A 404 5.83 15.78 1.93
C ILE A 404 4.44 16.24 2.34
N SER A 405 3.41 15.41 2.05
CA SER A 405 2.03 15.70 2.41
C SER A 405 1.81 15.66 3.93
N ASN A 406 0.68 16.19 4.39
CA ASN A 406 0.17 16.06 5.75
C ASN A 406 1.20 16.44 6.86
N GLY A 407 2.06 17.42 6.59
CA GLY A 407 3.06 17.88 7.55
C GLY A 407 4.14 16.86 7.89
N GLY A 408 4.30 15.82 7.07
CA GLY A 408 5.33 14.80 7.28
C GLY A 408 6.75 15.37 7.23
N GLN A 409 7.68 14.65 7.81
CA GLN A 409 9.09 15.05 7.95
C GLN A 409 10.02 14.00 7.36
N TYR A 410 11.18 14.45 6.86
CA TYR A 410 12.23 13.57 6.37
C TYR A 410 13.46 13.69 7.26
N SER A 411 13.99 12.55 7.73
CA SER A 411 15.20 12.49 8.55
C SER A 411 15.99 11.23 8.23
N GLY A 412 17.25 11.40 7.88
CA GLY A 412 18.13 10.29 7.51
C GLY A 412 17.65 9.57 6.25
N SER A 413 17.03 8.42 6.40
CA SER A 413 16.49 7.62 5.31
C SER A 413 14.96 7.40 5.40
N ALA A 414 14.31 8.02 6.39
CA ALA A 414 12.90 7.78 6.69
C ALA A 414 12.03 9.02 6.46
N VAL A 415 10.82 8.79 5.98
CA VAL A 415 9.73 9.77 5.92
C VAL A 415 8.72 9.40 6.99
N LYS A 416 8.39 10.37 7.85
CA LYS A 416 7.54 10.19 9.01
C LYS A 416 6.34 11.13 8.99
N TRP A 417 5.16 10.62 9.38
CA TRP A 417 3.94 11.38 9.57
C TRP A 417 3.39 11.15 10.98
N ASP A 418 3.27 12.23 11.75
CA ASP A 418 2.80 12.20 13.13
C ASP A 418 1.34 12.67 13.30
N GLY A 419 0.70 13.15 12.25
CA GLY A 419 -0.65 13.75 12.29
C GLY A 419 -1.65 13.10 11.34
N VAL A 420 -1.44 11.83 10.98
CA VAL A 420 -2.34 11.12 10.07
C VAL A 420 -3.65 10.79 10.80
N LEU A 421 -4.80 11.12 10.20
CA LEU A 421 -6.11 10.77 10.75
C LEU A 421 -6.40 9.29 10.51
N ASN A 422 -6.97 8.62 11.50
CA ASN A 422 -7.25 7.18 11.43
C ASN A 422 -8.68 6.82 11.03
N ASN A 423 -9.58 7.79 10.90
CA ASN A 423 -11.02 7.55 10.74
C ASN A 423 -11.47 7.30 9.30
N VAL A 424 -10.59 7.46 8.32
CA VAL A 424 -10.90 7.32 6.89
C VAL A 424 -9.71 6.69 6.15
N ASN A 425 -10.00 6.00 5.04
CA ASN A 425 -8.96 5.64 4.11
C ASN A 425 -8.36 6.92 3.52
N GLN A 426 -7.08 7.08 3.63
CA GLN A 426 -6.35 8.24 3.12
C GLN A 426 -5.01 7.80 2.56
N SER A 427 -4.40 8.69 1.79
CA SER A 427 -3.06 8.47 1.26
C SER A 427 -2.15 9.59 1.72
N VAL A 428 -0.94 9.24 2.07
CA VAL A 428 0.15 10.19 2.27
C VAL A 428 1.15 10.05 1.14
N SER A 429 1.89 11.11 0.85
CA SER A 429 2.83 11.10 -0.25
C SER A 429 4.03 12.00 -0.01
N TYR A 430 5.09 11.74 -0.74
CA TYR A 430 6.19 12.68 -0.89
C TYR A 430 6.63 12.75 -2.36
N SER A 431 7.00 13.96 -2.79
CA SER A 431 7.53 14.16 -4.14
C SER A 431 9.04 14.30 -4.11
N PHE A 432 9.68 13.97 -5.21
CA PHE A 432 11.11 14.10 -5.39
C PHE A 432 11.44 14.72 -6.75
N ASN A 433 12.58 15.40 -6.83
CA ASN A 433 13.09 15.95 -8.08
C ASN A 433 14.60 16.03 -8.04
N LYS A 434 15.24 15.34 -8.96
CA LYS A 434 16.69 15.35 -9.14
C LYS A 434 16.98 15.42 -10.64
N SER A 435 17.66 16.46 -11.09
CA SER A 435 17.91 16.67 -12.52
C SER A 435 19.29 17.28 -12.75
N GLY A 436 19.78 17.16 -13.99
CA GLY A 436 20.96 17.83 -14.45
C GLY A 436 22.27 17.35 -13.81
N TYR A 437 22.41 16.03 -13.55
CA TYR A 437 23.62 15.52 -12.92
C TYR A 437 24.25 14.38 -13.75
N THR A 438 25.55 14.23 -13.60
CA THR A 438 26.32 13.11 -14.16
C THR A 438 26.61 12.10 -13.06
N GLY A 439 26.58 10.81 -13.39
CA GLY A 439 26.86 9.73 -12.44
C GLY A 439 27.19 8.44 -13.17
N GLY A 440 27.52 7.41 -12.40
CA GLY A 440 27.87 6.09 -12.95
C GLY A 440 29.14 6.08 -13.79
N VAL A 441 29.35 4.95 -14.48
CA VAL A 441 30.49 4.80 -15.40
C VAL A 441 30.21 5.51 -16.73
N ASN A 442 31.26 5.86 -17.46
CA ASN A 442 31.18 6.48 -18.79
C ASN A 442 30.35 7.78 -18.84
N THR A 443 30.33 8.55 -17.75
CA THR A 443 29.67 9.86 -17.69
C THR A 443 28.18 9.84 -18.09
N SER A 444 27.44 8.86 -17.59
CA SER A 444 25.97 8.86 -17.75
C SER A 444 25.36 10.17 -17.29
N TYR A 445 24.37 10.67 -18.01
CA TYR A 445 23.73 11.93 -17.74
C TYR A 445 22.24 11.77 -17.48
N ILE A 446 21.77 12.29 -16.35
CA ILE A 446 20.36 12.28 -15.94
C ILE A 446 19.77 13.65 -16.22
N TYR A 447 18.94 13.76 -17.24
CA TYR A 447 18.25 15.00 -17.57
C TYR A 447 17.14 15.32 -16.59
N GLY A 448 16.44 14.28 -16.11
CA GLY A 448 15.42 14.42 -15.10
C GLY A 448 15.10 13.09 -14.44
N PHE A 449 14.95 13.13 -13.09
CA PHE A 449 14.41 12.06 -12.28
C PHE A 449 13.49 12.67 -11.24
N SER A 450 12.20 12.57 -11.45
CA SER A 450 11.20 13.18 -10.57
C SER A 450 9.94 12.35 -10.50
N GLY A 451 9.17 12.54 -9.45
CA GLY A 451 7.93 11.81 -9.29
C GLY A 451 7.30 12.00 -7.91
N THR A 452 6.33 11.16 -7.63
CA THR A 452 5.63 11.09 -6.36
C THR A 452 5.60 9.66 -5.86
N VAL A 453 5.90 9.48 -4.60
CA VAL A 453 5.72 8.24 -3.86
C VAL A 453 4.46 8.38 -3.01
N THR A 454 3.53 7.46 -3.17
CA THR A 454 2.25 7.44 -2.48
C THR A 454 2.16 6.19 -1.60
N LEU A 455 1.63 6.35 -0.40
CA LEU A 455 1.38 5.29 0.56
C LEU A 455 -0.06 5.40 1.04
N ASP A 456 -0.85 4.35 0.83
CA ASP A 456 -2.20 4.27 1.36
C ASP A 456 -2.17 3.88 2.83
N VAL A 457 -2.93 4.63 3.63
CA VAL A 457 -3.06 4.42 5.08
C VAL A 457 -4.38 3.73 5.37
N ILE A 458 -4.30 2.55 5.98
CA ILE A 458 -5.46 1.76 6.37
C ILE A 458 -5.85 2.15 7.79
N PRO A 459 -7.13 2.50 8.05
CA PRO A 459 -7.61 2.78 9.39
C PRO A 459 -7.41 1.59 10.34
N VAL A 460 -6.93 1.88 11.54
CA VAL A 460 -6.78 0.92 12.63
C VAL A 460 -7.93 1.13 13.62
N GLY A 461 -8.58 0.05 14.02
CA GLY A 461 -9.65 0.06 15.00
C GLY A 461 -9.19 -0.38 16.38
N VAL A 462 -10.13 -0.36 17.34
CA VAL A 462 -9.97 -0.97 18.67
C VAL A 462 -11.00 -2.08 18.84
N LYS A 463 -10.57 -3.18 19.43
CA LYS A 463 -11.39 -4.36 19.81
C LYS A 463 -11.19 -4.64 21.28
N VAL A 464 -12.18 -5.29 21.89
CA VAL A 464 -12.04 -5.88 23.24
C VAL A 464 -12.18 -7.39 23.08
N LYS A 465 -11.20 -8.14 23.56
CA LYS A 465 -11.23 -9.61 23.56
C LYS A 465 -11.12 -10.17 24.97
N LEU A 466 -11.86 -11.23 25.23
CA LEU A 466 -11.80 -11.99 26.49
C LEU A 466 -10.75 -13.09 26.34
N ASP A 467 -9.74 -13.07 27.19
CA ASP A 467 -8.77 -14.16 27.34
C ASP A 467 -9.49 -15.41 27.88
N ASN A 468 -9.64 -16.41 27.01
CA ASN A 468 -10.34 -17.65 27.32
C ASN A 468 -9.37 -18.78 27.75
N ASP A 469 -8.10 -18.66 27.48
CA ASP A 469 -7.12 -19.75 27.60
C ASP A 469 -5.96 -19.43 28.57
N GLY A 470 -5.92 -18.21 29.10
CA GLY A 470 -4.90 -17.77 30.06
C GLY A 470 -3.55 -17.44 29.45
N ASN A 471 -3.46 -17.40 28.10
CA ASN A 471 -2.26 -16.95 27.40
C ASN A 471 -2.47 -15.51 26.88
N SER A 472 -1.40 -14.77 26.71
CA SER A 472 -1.47 -13.39 26.21
C SER A 472 -1.70 -13.30 24.69
N SER A 473 -1.93 -14.43 23.99
CA SER A 473 -2.21 -14.45 22.55
C SER A 473 -3.67 -14.13 22.29
N THR A 474 -3.96 -13.22 21.36
CA THR A 474 -5.33 -12.88 20.97
C THR A 474 -5.97 -13.88 20.01
N THR A 475 -5.25 -14.94 19.63
CA THR A 475 -5.72 -15.96 18.68
C THR A 475 -6.64 -16.96 19.40
N GLY A 476 -7.88 -17.02 18.95
CA GLY A 476 -8.89 -17.91 19.54
C GLY A 476 -9.73 -17.28 20.64
N ASP A 477 -9.34 -16.12 21.16
CA ASP A 477 -10.08 -15.40 22.17
C ASP A 477 -11.44 -14.88 21.69
N GLN A 478 -12.40 -14.88 22.60
CA GLN A 478 -13.73 -14.36 22.34
C GLN A 478 -13.71 -12.85 22.16
N THR A 479 -14.24 -12.36 21.05
CA THR A 479 -14.44 -10.92 20.83
C THR A 479 -15.66 -10.47 21.61
N LEU A 480 -15.44 -9.63 22.65
CA LEU A 480 -16.51 -9.00 23.43
C LEU A 480 -17.04 -7.75 22.73
N LEU A 481 -16.15 -6.95 22.16
CA LEU A 481 -16.47 -5.75 21.39
C LEU A 481 -15.89 -5.90 20.00
N ALA A 482 -16.76 -5.80 18.97
CA ALA A 482 -16.34 -5.79 17.58
C ALA A 482 -15.50 -4.54 17.28
N ARG A 483 -14.77 -4.63 16.18
CA ARG A 483 -13.92 -3.55 15.68
C ARG A 483 -14.68 -2.23 15.54
N GLU A 484 -14.18 -1.19 16.21
CA GLU A 484 -14.66 0.19 16.03
C GLU A 484 -13.52 1.05 15.48
N ILE A 485 -13.83 1.86 14.48
CA ILE A 485 -12.90 2.83 13.88
C ILE A 485 -13.41 4.27 13.96
N GLY A 486 -14.69 4.50 14.05
CA GLY A 486 -15.39 5.79 14.17
C GLY A 486 -14.50 7.04 14.07
N ASN A 487 -14.60 7.95 15.02
CA ASN A 487 -13.75 9.13 15.14
C ASN A 487 -12.51 8.89 16.03
N LEU A 488 -11.95 7.67 16.02
CA LEU A 488 -10.84 7.26 16.86
C LEU A 488 -9.51 7.66 16.19
N ASN A 489 -9.14 8.92 16.29
CA ASN A 489 -7.98 9.49 15.58
C ASN A 489 -6.67 9.38 16.37
N THR A 490 -6.74 9.10 17.67
CA THR A 490 -5.59 8.98 18.56
C THR A 490 -5.73 7.76 19.46
N LEU A 491 -4.64 7.34 20.11
CA LEU A 491 -4.71 6.32 21.17
C LEU A 491 -5.59 6.77 22.31
N GLU A 492 -5.60 8.05 22.64
CA GLU A 492 -6.49 8.62 23.67
C GLU A 492 -7.96 8.37 23.32
N ASP A 493 -8.36 8.61 22.07
CA ASP A 493 -9.74 8.36 21.62
C ASP A 493 -10.09 6.88 21.71
N MET A 494 -9.18 6.00 21.24
CA MET A 494 -9.36 4.54 21.29
C MET A 494 -9.50 4.04 22.72
N TYR A 495 -8.66 4.51 23.64
CA TYR A 495 -8.71 4.09 25.03
C TYR A 495 -9.90 4.68 25.80
N LYS A 496 -10.31 5.90 25.50
CA LYS A 496 -11.57 6.45 26.02
C LYS A 496 -12.78 5.65 25.57
N TYR A 497 -12.79 5.24 24.29
CA TYR A 497 -13.84 4.38 23.77
C TYR A 497 -13.83 3.02 24.48
N ALA A 498 -12.69 2.32 24.53
CA ALA A 498 -12.56 1.04 25.22
C ALA A 498 -12.99 1.16 26.69
N LYS A 499 -12.52 2.19 27.41
CA LYS A 499 -12.95 2.48 28.78
C LYS A 499 -14.48 2.60 28.89
N SER A 500 -15.12 3.35 27.99
CA SER A 500 -16.58 3.53 28.03
C SER A 500 -17.37 2.24 27.84
N GLN A 501 -16.76 1.23 27.20
CA GLN A 501 -17.36 -0.10 27.00
C GLN A 501 -17.07 -1.05 28.15
N LEU A 502 -16.02 -0.81 28.92
CA LEU A 502 -15.57 -1.66 30.02
C LEU A 502 -16.02 -1.15 31.39
N ASP A 503 -16.32 0.14 31.52
CA ASP A 503 -16.80 0.72 32.77
C ASP A 503 -18.10 0.03 33.23
N GLY A 504 -18.13 -0.44 34.48
CA GLY A 504 -19.25 -1.15 35.08
C GLY A 504 -19.39 -2.62 34.68
N THR A 505 -18.36 -3.20 34.01
CA THR A 505 -18.29 -4.63 33.76
C THR A 505 -17.42 -5.35 34.79
N ASP A 506 -17.50 -6.68 34.81
CA ASP A 506 -16.66 -7.54 35.68
C ASP A 506 -15.38 -8.01 34.94
N TYR A 507 -14.89 -7.23 34.01
CA TYR A 507 -13.66 -7.54 33.25
C TYR A 507 -12.51 -6.69 33.72
N GLY A 508 -11.33 -7.30 33.90
CA GLY A 508 -10.09 -6.64 34.24
C GLY A 508 -9.14 -6.58 33.03
N LEU A 509 -8.29 -5.57 32.99
CA LEU A 509 -7.31 -5.36 31.91
C LEU A 509 -6.10 -6.30 32.09
N ILE A 510 -5.84 -7.13 31.06
CA ILE A 510 -4.62 -7.93 30.99
C ILE A 510 -3.53 -7.16 30.29
N ASP A 511 -3.80 -6.77 29.02
CA ASP A 511 -2.78 -6.17 28.14
C ASP A 511 -3.45 -5.38 27.01
N ILE A 512 -2.66 -4.59 26.31
CA ILE A 512 -3.05 -3.91 25.08
C ILE A 512 -2.06 -4.28 24.00
N GLN A 513 -2.53 -4.95 22.96
CA GLN A 513 -1.72 -5.50 21.90
C GLN A 513 -2.17 -4.99 20.53
N VAL A 514 -1.32 -5.19 19.53
CA VAL A 514 -1.69 -5.02 18.11
C VAL A 514 -1.97 -6.40 17.53
N ASP A 515 -3.17 -6.61 17.00
CA ASP A 515 -3.54 -7.85 16.33
C ASP A 515 -2.74 -8.00 15.03
N ASN A 516 -1.85 -8.97 14.97
CA ASN A 516 -0.98 -9.21 13.81
C ASN A 516 -1.76 -9.58 12.54
N SER A 517 -3.01 -10.02 12.66
CA SER A 517 -3.83 -10.42 11.50
C SER A 517 -4.41 -9.23 10.74
N ASP A 518 -4.75 -8.15 11.44
CA ASP A 518 -5.39 -6.98 10.85
C ASP A 518 -4.86 -5.63 11.37
N GLY A 519 -3.93 -5.66 12.34
CA GLY A 519 -3.24 -4.48 12.90
C GLY A 519 -4.10 -3.60 13.80
N ASP A 520 -5.30 -4.03 14.17
CA ASP A 520 -6.13 -3.31 15.12
C ASP A 520 -5.57 -3.41 16.54
N TYR A 521 -5.86 -2.42 17.39
CA TYR A 521 -5.57 -2.51 18.81
C TYR A 521 -6.56 -3.44 19.49
N VAL A 522 -6.04 -4.35 20.30
CA VAL A 522 -6.83 -5.28 21.11
C VAL A 522 -6.61 -4.95 22.58
N VAL A 523 -7.67 -4.55 23.26
CA VAL A 523 -7.72 -4.49 24.72
C VAL A 523 -8.09 -5.89 25.19
N LEU A 524 -7.10 -6.62 25.71
CA LEU A 524 -7.28 -7.97 26.21
C LEU A 524 -7.70 -7.90 27.66
N VAL A 525 -8.81 -8.54 27.98
CA VAL A 525 -9.42 -8.53 29.32
C VAL A 525 -9.67 -9.97 29.80
N SER A 526 -9.81 -10.12 31.11
CA SER A 526 -10.26 -11.35 31.74
C SER A 526 -11.31 -11.04 32.78
N GLN A 527 -12.11 -12.04 33.12
CA GLN A 527 -13.03 -11.90 34.24
C GLN A 527 -12.24 -11.66 35.53
N VAL A 528 -12.68 -10.72 36.37
CA VAL A 528 -12.06 -10.44 37.66
C VAL A 528 -12.35 -11.58 38.63
N GLY A 529 -11.52 -11.70 39.66
CA GLY A 529 -11.75 -12.58 40.78
C GLY A 529 -12.89 -12.10 41.68
N VAL A 530 -13.20 -12.89 42.65
CA VAL A 530 -14.28 -12.61 43.62
C VAL A 530 -13.80 -12.70 45.08
N LEU A 531 -14.41 -11.91 45.94
CA LEU A 531 -14.29 -12.07 47.37
C LEU A 531 -15.25 -13.16 47.81
N LYS A 532 -14.71 -14.25 48.35
CA LYS A 532 -15.46 -15.35 48.98
C LYS A 532 -15.51 -15.20 50.50
N LYS A 533 -16.65 -15.41 51.06
CA LYS A 533 -16.89 -15.41 52.52
C LYS A 533 -17.36 -16.80 52.91
N VAL A 534 -16.53 -17.54 53.63
CA VAL A 534 -16.77 -18.96 53.97
C VAL A 534 -16.69 -19.13 55.47
N ASP A 535 -17.31 -20.21 56.02
CA ASP A 535 -17.09 -20.67 57.40
C ASP A 535 -15.78 -21.47 57.51
N SER A 536 -15.45 -21.93 58.71
CA SER A 536 -14.26 -22.73 58.98
C SER A 536 -14.21 -24.05 58.23
N ASP A 537 -15.33 -24.55 57.76
CA ASP A 537 -15.47 -25.80 57.01
C ASP A 537 -15.46 -25.55 55.49
N GLY A 538 -15.33 -24.30 55.04
CA GLY A 538 -15.31 -23.88 53.65
C GLY A 538 -16.72 -23.67 53.03
N GLY A 539 -17.77 -23.75 53.82
CA GLY A 539 -19.14 -23.47 53.38
C GLY A 539 -19.40 -21.96 53.15
N PRO A 540 -20.11 -21.57 52.13
CA PRO A 540 -20.37 -20.16 51.86
C PRO A 540 -21.30 -19.53 52.92
N VAL A 541 -20.88 -18.44 53.59
CA VAL A 541 -21.68 -17.69 54.58
C VAL A 541 -22.37 -16.46 53.99
N ALA A 542 -21.95 -16.02 52.82
CA ALA A 542 -22.57 -14.96 52.04
C ALA A 542 -22.30 -15.15 50.55
N ALA A 543 -23.01 -14.42 49.71
CA ALA A 543 -22.73 -14.41 48.24
C ALA A 543 -21.33 -13.87 47.95
N ASP A 544 -20.69 -14.44 46.93
CA ASP A 544 -19.44 -13.93 46.39
C ASP A 544 -19.63 -12.51 45.85
N VAL A 545 -18.62 -11.67 45.99
CA VAL A 545 -18.63 -10.28 45.49
C VAL A 545 -17.52 -10.10 44.48
N SER A 546 -17.87 -9.78 43.22
CA SER A 546 -16.87 -9.49 42.18
C SER A 546 -16.05 -8.25 42.53
N TYR A 547 -14.78 -8.24 42.17
CA TYR A 547 -13.99 -7.02 42.25
C TYR A 547 -14.53 -5.96 41.29
N THR A 548 -14.41 -4.70 41.66
CA THR A 548 -14.86 -3.59 40.81
C THR A 548 -13.65 -2.99 40.10
N PRO A 549 -13.52 -3.19 38.77
CA PRO A 549 -12.48 -2.54 37.99
C PRO A 549 -12.84 -1.06 37.80
N THR A 550 -11.83 -0.19 37.92
CA THR A 550 -11.94 1.24 37.62
C THR A 550 -10.87 1.59 36.59
N TYR A 551 -11.33 1.95 35.38
CA TYR A 551 -10.44 2.26 34.24
C TYR A 551 -10.05 3.73 34.25
N GLN A 552 -8.78 4.01 33.90
CA GLN A 552 -8.25 5.36 33.74
C GLN A 552 -7.47 5.49 32.44
N VAL A 553 -7.69 6.59 31.71
CA VAL A 553 -6.86 7.00 30.57
C VAL A 553 -5.99 8.16 31.03
N THR A 554 -4.68 7.98 30.98
CA THR A 554 -3.68 8.98 31.35
C THR A 554 -2.86 9.38 30.12
N GLY A 555 -2.29 10.59 30.11
CA GLY A 555 -1.63 11.14 28.94
C GLY A 555 -2.64 11.69 27.91
N THR A 556 -2.13 12.20 26.80
CA THR A 556 -2.94 12.82 25.75
C THR A 556 -2.49 12.36 24.35
N GLY A 557 -3.41 12.35 23.38
CA GLY A 557 -3.16 11.99 22.00
C GLY A 557 -2.55 10.59 21.89
N ASN A 558 -1.46 10.45 21.14
CA ASN A 558 -0.80 9.17 20.93
C ASN A 558 0.20 8.77 22.05
N ALA A 559 0.30 9.56 23.11
CA ALA A 559 1.02 9.20 24.33
C ALA A 559 0.09 8.71 25.44
N ALA A 560 -1.20 8.55 25.17
CA ALA A 560 -2.18 8.05 26.13
C ALA A 560 -1.90 6.59 26.51
N GLN A 561 -2.29 6.24 27.73
CA GLN A 561 -2.22 4.89 28.29
C GLN A 561 -3.54 4.55 28.97
N LEU A 562 -3.97 3.30 28.86
CA LEU A 562 -5.12 2.76 29.58
C LEU A 562 -4.59 1.89 30.73
N SER A 563 -5.13 2.10 31.92
CA SER A 563 -4.83 1.31 33.11
C SER A 563 -6.12 0.98 33.86
N ALA A 564 -6.07 -0.02 34.73
CA ALA A 564 -7.18 -0.38 35.61
C ALA A 564 -6.67 -0.53 37.04
N SER A 565 -7.55 -0.22 38.02
CA SER A 565 -7.39 -0.55 39.42
C SER A 565 -8.59 -1.36 39.87
N TYR A 566 -8.42 -2.19 40.90
CA TYR A 566 -9.41 -3.15 41.31
C TYR A 566 -9.68 -2.99 42.82
N GLU A 567 -10.96 -2.92 43.19
CA GLU A 567 -11.38 -2.76 44.57
C GLU A 567 -12.50 -3.74 44.89
N VAL A 568 -12.56 -4.16 46.18
CA VAL A 568 -13.65 -4.92 46.74
C VAL A 568 -13.86 -4.47 48.17
N THR A 569 -15.10 -4.49 48.67
CA THR A 569 -15.38 -4.21 50.08
C THR A 569 -15.69 -5.51 50.83
N ILE A 570 -14.92 -5.77 51.87
CA ILE A 570 -15.28 -6.77 52.86
C ILE A 570 -16.32 -6.12 53.80
N ASP A 571 -17.57 -6.53 53.67
CA ASP A 571 -18.61 -6.07 54.59
C ASP A 571 -18.32 -6.57 56.01
N ALA A 572 -18.79 -5.81 57.02
CA ALA A 572 -18.68 -6.24 58.40
C ALA A 572 -19.31 -7.62 58.61
N PRO A 573 -18.64 -8.53 59.33
CA PRO A 573 -19.21 -9.82 59.67
C PRO A 573 -20.45 -9.65 60.59
N PRO A 574 -21.30 -10.69 60.71
CA PRO A 574 -22.40 -10.67 61.70
C PRO A 574 -21.86 -10.42 63.12
N SER A 575 -22.73 -9.88 63.99
CA SER A 575 -22.33 -9.67 65.38
C SER A 575 -21.84 -10.97 66.04
N GLY A 576 -20.72 -10.93 66.72
CA GLY A 576 -20.09 -12.08 67.33
C GLY A 576 -19.14 -12.89 66.43
N PHE A 577 -18.86 -12.32 65.22
CA PHE A 577 -17.93 -12.98 64.26
C PHE A 577 -16.85 -12.01 63.78
N VAL A 578 -15.75 -12.59 63.26
CA VAL A 578 -14.62 -11.91 62.64
C VAL A 578 -14.35 -12.60 61.31
N TYR A 579 -14.13 -11.85 60.22
CA TYR A 579 -13.57 -12.41 59.01
C TYR A 579 -12.04 -12.43 59.09
N VAL A 580 -11.41 -13.54 58.75
CA VAL A 580 -9.97 -13.68 58.79
C VAL A 580 -9.45 -14.13 57.45
N TYR A 581 -8.44 -13.44 56.94
CA TYR A 581 -7.65 -13.81 55.78
C TYR A 581 -6.39 -14.49 56.27
N GLU A 582 -6.08 -15.70 55.69
CA GLU A 582 -4.86 -16.50 55.94
C GLU A 582 -4.50 -16.67 57.43
N LYS A 583 -5.44 -17.16 58.24
CA LYS A 583 -5.23 -17.42 59.69
C LYS A 583 -3.98 -18.25 59.92
N GLY A 584 -3.14 -17.82 60.85
CA GLY A 584 -1.91 -18.51 61.27
C GLY A 584 -0.71 -18.28 60.39
N THR A 585 -0.80 -17.43 59.33
CA THR A 585 0.30 -17.04 58.45
C THR A 585 0.84 -15.64 58.79
N SER A 586 1.98 -15.31 58.23
CA SER A 586 2.53 -13.95 58.31
C SER A 586 1.69 -12.91 57.56
N GLN A 587 0.70 -13.33 56.77
CA GLN A 587 -0.23 -12.49 56.01
C GLN A 587 -1.61 -12.38 56.68
N GLU A 588 -1.78 -12.94 57.88
CA GLU A 588 -3.06 -12.90 58.59
C GLU A 588 -3.60 -11.46 58.76
N LYS A 589 -4.85 -11.27 58.37
CA LYS A 589 -5.60 -10.00 58.54
C LYS A 589 -6.98 -10.32 59.06
N ARG A 590 -7.47 -9.49 60.00
CA ARG A 590 -8.77 -9.63 60.65
C ARG A 590 -9.65 -8.44 60.31
N TYR A 591 -10.91 -8.70 60.06
CA TYR A 591 -11.87 -7.70 59.64
C TYR A 591 -13.13 -7.77 60.51
N THR A 592 -13.44 -6.70 61.17
CA THR A 592 -14.62 -6.55 62.04
C THR A 592 -15.59 -5.47 61.54
N THR A 593 -15.15 -4.65 60.58
CA THR A 593 -15.94 -3.55 60.02
C THR A 593 -15.86 -3.60 58.50
N ASN A 594 -16.71 -2.85 57.81
CA ASN A 594 -16.62 -2.65 56.35
C ASN A 594 -15.22 -2.14 55.95
N THR A 595 -14.51 -2.90 55.19
CA THR A 595 -13.12 -2.59 54.81
C THR A 595 -12.96 -2.63 53.30
N PRO A 596 -12.67 -1.49 52.63
CA PRO A 596 -12.31 -1.47 51.23
C PRO A 596 -10.89 -2.03 51.06
N LEU A 597 -10.71 -2.90 50.04
CA LEU A 597 -9.43 -3.48 49.66
C LEU A 597 -9.12 -3.09 48.22
N THR A 598 -7.91 -2.59 48.03
CA THR A 598 -7.32 -2.47 46.68
C THR A 598 -6.59 -3.77 46.36
N ILE A 599 -7.00 -4.41 45.29
CA ILE A 599 -6.39 -5.65 44.80
C ILE A 599 -5.24 -5.31 43.86
N PRO A 600 -4.04 -5.91 44.03
CA PRO A 600 -2.87 -5.66 43.20
C PRO A 600 -3.11 -5.95 41.73
N ASN A 601 -2.51 -5.15 40.86
CA ASN A 601 -2.50 -5.37 39.40
C ASN A 601 -1.48 -6.43 38.96
N THR A 602 -0.58 -6.83 39.85
CA THR A 602 0.53 -7.75 39.57
C THR A 602 0.37 -9.01 40.40
N ASP A 603 1.11 -10.04 40.06
CA ASP A 603 1.20 -11.27 40.83
C ASP A 603 2.10 -11.02 42.06
N VAL A 604 1.51 -10.64 43.17
CA VAL A 604 2.21 -10.40 44.46
C VAL A 604 2.33 -11.69 45.25
N ASN A 605 1.36 -12.61 45.08
CA ASN A 605 1.35 -13.91 45.79
C ASN A 605 2.23 -14.95 45.10
N GLY A 606 2.76 -14.71 43.88
CA GLY A 606 3.75 -15.55 43.21
C GLY A 606 3.18 -16.83 42.57
N ASN A 607 1.87 -16.87 42.31
CA ASN A 607 1.21 -18.04 41.72
C ASN A 607 1.22 -18.04 40.17
N GLY A 608 1.76 -17.01 39.55
CA GLY A 608 1.84 -16.84 38.09
C GLY A 608 0.64 -16.14 37.46
N VAL A 609 -0.30 -15.68 38.26
CA VAL A 609 -1.51 -14.95 37.83
C VAL A 609 -1.58 -13.62 38.59
N SER A 610 -2.01 -12.54 37.92
CA SER A 610 -2.22 -11.27 38.60
C SER A 610 -3.32 -11.39 39.67
N ASP A 611 -3.07 -10.85 40.88
CA ASP A 611 -3.94 -11.03 42.06
C ASP A 611 -5.41 -10.63 41.81
N TRP A 612 -5.65 -9.67 40.90
CA TRP A 612 -7.01 -9.25 40.55
C TRP A 612 -7.82 -10.33 39.78
N ARG A 613 -7.18 -11.39 39.29
CA ARG A 613 -7.84 -12.57 38.68
C ARG A 613 -8.13 -13.67 39.74
N ASP A 614 -7.47 -13.62 40.87
CA ASP A 614 -7.61 -14.60 41.94
C ASP A 614 -8.80 -14.31 42.84
N ASN A 615 -9.28 -15.33 43.51
CA ASN A 615 -10.28 -15.18 44.52
C ASN A 615 -9.65 -14.81 45.86
N TYR A 616 -10.11 -13.74 46.48
CA TYR A 616 -9.76 -13.41 47.84
C TYR A 616 -10.76 -14.10 48.80
N THR A 617 -10.27 -14.94 49.70
CA THR A 617 -11.13 -15.72 50.57
C THR A 617 -10.94 -15.26 52.04
N VAL A 618 -12.00 -14.88 52.67
CA VAL A 618 -12.01 -14.65 54.13
C VAL A 618 -12.86 -15.71 54.81
N VAL A 619 -12.36 -16.20 55.93
CA VAL A 619 -13.03 -17.22 56.73
C VAL A 619 -13.69 -16.56 57.93
N GLN A 620 -14.94 -16.91 58.17
CA GLN A 620 -15.70 -16.42 59.30
C GLN A 620 -15.38 -17.26 60.55
N TYR A 621 -14.88 -16.63 61.57
CA TYR A 621 -14.64 -17.22 62.88
C TYR A 621 -15.50 -16.53 63.92
N LYS A 622 -15.88 -17.29 64.93
CA LYS A 622 -16.55 -16.76 66.13
C LYS A 622 -15.57 -15.87 66.91
N LYS A 623 -16.03 -14.73 67.43
CA LYS A 623 -15.22 -13.92 68.35
C LYS A 623 -14.98 -14.70 69.62
N ALA A 624 -13.84 -14.49 70.24
CA ALA A 624 -13.57 -14.96 71.59
C ALA A 624 -14.56 -14.30 72.58
N GLY A 625 -14.82 -15.02 73.64
CA GLY A 625 -15.63 -14.49 74.81
C GLY A 625 -14.92 -13.36 75.55
N ASN A 626 -15.61 -12.71 76.37
CA ASN A 626 -15.08 -11.63 77.24
C ASN A 626 -14.32 -12.22 78.43
N LEU A 627 -13.31 -11.51 78.87
CA LEU A 627 -12.64 -11.82 80.13
C LEU A 627 -13.23 -11.06 81.26
N ASN A 628 -13.72 -11.79 82.27
CA ASN A 628 -14.36 -11.23 83.45
C ASN A 628 -13.39 -11.31 84.64
N PRO A 629 -12.88 -10.19 85.13
CA PRO A 629 -12.04 -10.23 86.33
C PRO A 629 -12.85 -10.60 87.56
N VAL A 630 -12.45 -11.67 88.28
CA VAL A 630 -13.10 -12.15 89.49
C VAL A 630 -12.12 -12.13 90.66
N GLY A 631 -12.55 -11.72 91.78
CA GLY A 631 -11.81 -11.71 93.04
C GLY A 631 -11.89 -13.07 93.75
N PRO A 632 -11.29 -13.19 94.98
CA PRO A 632 -11.31 -14.41 95.75
C PRO A 632 -12.70 -15.03 95.95
N GLY A 633 -12.81 -16.31 95.59
CA GLY A 633 -14.08 -17.04 95.68
C GLY A 633 -14.97 -16.83 94.40
N GLY A 634 -14.47 -16.32 93.32
CA GLY A 634 -15.19 -16.18 92.01
C GLY A 634 -16.19 -15.03 91.99
N THR A 635 -16.05 -14.01 92.90
CA THR A 635 -16.97 -12.83 92.91
C THR A 635 -16.46 -11.78 91.87
N PRO A 636 -17.32 -11.28 90.96
CA PRO A 636 -16.92 -10.23 90.01
C PRO A 636 -16.31 -9.03 90.75
N ILE A 637 -15.20 -8.50 90.27
CA ILE A 637 -14.57 -7.27 90.79
C ILE A 637 -15.36 -6.11 90.28
N PRO A 638 -15.98 -5.30 91.23
CA PRO A 638 -16.85 -4.22 90.85
C PRO A 638 -16.10 -3.16 90.02
N GLY A 639 -16.52 -2.93 88.75
CA GLY A 639 -15.89 -1.96 87.81
C GLY A 639 -14.56 -2.38 87.25
N GLY A 640 -14.10 -3.62 87.54
CA GLY A 640 -12.94 -4.19 86.87
C GLY A 640 -13.25 -4.52 85.41
N VAL A 641 -12.31 -4.22 84.56
CA VAL A 641 -12.45 -4.48 83.10
C VAL A 641 -11.11 -5.06 82.60
N ILE A 642 -11.19 -6.17 81.90
CA ILE A 642 -10.10 -6.68 81.08
C ILE A 642 -10.54 -6.42 79.59
N ASP A 643 -9.77 -5.62 78.93
CA ASP A 643 -10.09 -5.25 77.53
C ASP A 643 -9.67 -6.39 76.59
N THR A 644 -10.67 -7.03 75.98
CA THR A 644 -10.46 -8.04 74.95
C THR A 644 -10.57 -7.37 73.57
N PRO A 645 -9.54 -7.36 72.74
CA PRO A 645 -9.63 -6.70 71.45
C PRO A 645 -10.83 -7.22 70.62
N ASP A 646 -11.55 -6.35 69.96
CA ASP A 646 -12.77 -6.67 69.20
C ASP A 646 -12.60 -7.71 68.09
N GLU A 647 -11.35 -7.99 67.66
CA GLU A 647 -10.97 -8.95 66.62
C GLU A 647 -10.38 -10.26 67.20
N SER A 648 -10.43 -10.46 68.52
CA SER A 648 -9.89 -11.67 69.16
C SER A 648 -10.73 -12.89 68.83
N LEU A 649 -10.02 -14.05 68.67
CA LEU A 649 -10.58 -15.35 68.32
C LEU A 649 -10.25 -16.36 69.39
N GLU A 650 -11.02 -17.46 69.42
CA GLU A 650 -10.65 -18.68 70.20
C GLU A 650 -9.24 -19.14 69.85
N GLY A 651 -8.43 -19.38 70.86
CA GLY A 651 -7.04 -19.78 70.77
C GLY A 651 -6.05 -18.61 70.73
N ASP A 652 -6.47 -17.35 70.63
CA ASP A 652 -5.57 -16.21 70.77
C ASP A 652 -5.05 -16.10 72.19
N ILE A 653 -3.80 -15.67 72.32
CA ILE A 653 -3.17 -15.42 73.61
C ILE A 653 -3.09 -13.95 73.86
N ILE A 654 -3.65 -13.50 74.96
CA ILE A 654 -3.55 -12.09 75.40
C ILE A 654 -2.86 -11.99 76.76
N THR A 655 -2.23 -10.85 76.97
CA THR A 655 -1.64 -10.51 78.28
C THR A 655 -2.66 -9.71 79.09
N VAL A 656 -3.08 -10.22 80.22
CA VAL A 656 -4.03 -9.51 81.09
C VAL A 656 -3.27 -8.54 81.98
N PRO A 657 -3.97 -7.43 82.51
CA PRO A 657 -3.32 -6.51 83.42
C PRO A 657 -2.85 -7.18 84.70
N ASP A 658 -1.63 -6.90 85.11
CA ASP A 658 -1.04 -7.44 86.32
C ASP A 658 -1.83 -6.99 87.53
N THR A 659 -2.45 -5.79 87.54
CA THR A 659 -3.27 -5.25 88.55
C THR A 659 -4.49 -4.56 87.97
N ILE A 660 -5.61 -4.63 88.65
CA ILE A 660 -6.82 -3.86 88.35
C ILE A 660 -7.33 -3.21 89.63
N THR A 661 -7.94 -2.04 89.51
CA THR A 661 -8.56 -1.33 90.65
C THR A 661 -10.09 -1.44 90.54
N GLY A 662 -10.71 -2.04 91.52
CA GLY A 662 -12.15 -2.10 91.59
C GLY A 662 -12.79 -0.74 91.91
N SER A 663 -14.05 -0.58 91.56
CA SER A 663 -14.81 0.63 91.94
C SER A 663 -15.04 0.78 93.47
N ASP A 664 -14.67 -0.25 94.21
CA ASP A 664 -14.61 -0.28 95.65
C ASP A 664 -13.33 0.34 96.20
N GLY A 665 -12.42 0.76 95.37
CA GLY A 665 -11.12 1.34 95.70
C GLY A 665 -10.02 0.34 96.09
N LYS A 666 -10.28 -0.93 95.95
CA LYS A 666 -9.26 -1.96 96.23
C LYS A 666 -8.44 -2.25 94.99
N GLU A 667 -7.18 -2.56 95.17
CA GLU A 667 -6.31 -3.13 94.13
C GLU A 667 -6.34 -4.65 94.24
N TYR A 668 -6.38 -5.30 93.04
CA TYR A 668 -6.37 -6.73 92.86
C TYR A 668 -5.24 -7.07 91.94
N THR A 669 -4.43 -8.11 92.27
CA THR A 669 -3.34 -8.59 91.47
C THR A 669 -3.77 -9.88 90.77
N VAL A 670 -3.47 -10.07 89.45
CA VAL A 670 -3.84 -11.28 88.77
C VAL A 670 -3.23 -12.51 89.43
N ASP A 671 -3.97 -13.63 89.48
CA ASP A 671 -3.48 -14.88 90.01
C ASP A 671 -2.49 -15.49 89.04
N PRO A 672 -1.19 -15.59 89.39
CA PRO A 672 -0.19 -16.13 88.47
C PRO A 672 -0.39 -17.60 88.12
N SER A 673 -1.28 -18.31 88.77
CA SER A 673 -1.57 -19.74 88.51
C SER A 673 -2.34 -19.94 87.20
N VAL A 674 -2.91 -18.87 86.63
CA VAL A 674 -3.62 -18.91 85.32
C VAL A 674 -2.70 -18.57 84.13
N ASP A 675 -1.43 -18.24 84.40
CA ASP A 675 -0.43 -17.90 83.34
C ASP A 675 -0.05 -19.16 82.57
N ILE A 676 -0.25 -19.07 81.26
CA ILE A 676 0.09 -20.20 80.33
C ILE A 676 1.57 -20.21 79.89
N ASP A 677 2.29 -19.07 80.05
CA ASP A 677 3.71 -18.96 79.72
C ASP A 677 4.48 -18.09 80.72
N PRO A 678 4.88 -18.67 81.87
CA PRO A 678 5.53 -17.93 82.95
C PRO A 678 6.94 -17.41 82.61
N ASN A 679 7.43 -17.66 81.37
CA ASN A 679 8.70 -17.12 80.85
C ASN A 679 8.54 -15.80 80.08
N THR A 680 7.30 -15.41 79.77
CA THR A 680 6.98 -14.14 79.11
C THR A 680 6.52 -13.13 80.15
N PRO A 681 6.93 -11.86 80.10
CA PRO A 681 6.48 -10.83 81.03
C PRO A 681 4.96 -10.61 80.97
N GLY A 682 4.27 -10.61 82.15
CA GLY A 682 2.83 -10.47 82.30
C GLY A 682 2.10 -11.82 82.22
N VAL A 683 0.94 -11.90 82.88
CA VAL A 683 0.13 -13.13 82.87
C VAL A 683 -0.61 -13.30 81.58
N GLN A 684 -0.38 -14.41 80.89
CA GLN A 684 -0.93 -14.74 79.57
C GLN A 684 -2.09 -15.74 79.69
N ILE A 685 -3.18 -15.48 78.96
CA ILE A 685 -4.36 -16.34 78.92
C ILE A 685 -4.70 -16.68 77.49
N THR A 686 -5.04 -17.94 77.22
CA THR A 686 -5.64 -18.35 75.94
C THR A 686 -7.12 -18.09 75.99
N LEU A 687 -7.64 -17.39 75.00
CA LEU A 687 -9.06 -17.10 74.86
C LEU A 687 -9.81 -18.35 74.36
N ASP A 688 -11.07 -18.53 74.87
CA ASP A 688 -12.02 -19.48 74.31
C ASP A 688 -13.25 -18.72 73.72
N ASP A 689 -14.24 -19.43 73.20
CA ASP A 689 -15.43 -18.86 72.53
C ASP A 689 -16.52 -18.49 73.53
N GLU A 690 -16.32 -18.71 74.88
CA GLU A 690 -17.20 -18.33 75.91
C GLU A 690 -16.57 -17.28 76.86
N ASP A 691 -17.38 -16.57 77.67
CA ASP A 691 -16.84 -15.64 78.60
C ASP A 691 -16.06 -16.39 79.71
N GLN A 692 -14.85 -15.96 79.98
CA GLN A 692 -13.91 -16.61 80.91
C GLN A 692 -13.69 -15.75 82.13
N ASP A 693 -13.73 -16.39 83.28
CA ASP A 693 -13.38 -15.74 84.57
C ASP A 693 -11.87 -15.71 84.77
N VAL A 694 -11.27 -14.56 84.92
CA VAL A 694 -9.87 -14.36 85.24
C VAL A 694 -9.71 -14.06 86.76
N PRO A 695 -9.11 -14.99 87.52
CA PRO A 695 -8.97 -14.79 88.93
C PRO A 695 -7.89 -13.75 89.30
N TYR A 696 -8.27 -12.88 90.21
CA TYR A 696 -7.37 -11.90 90.81
C TYR A 696 -7.39 -12.12 92.34
N LEU A 697 -6.25 -11.85 92.99
CA LEU A 697 -6.02 -11.94 94.39
C LEU A 697 -6.13 -10.52 95.04
N ASP A 698 -6.70 -10.43 96.26
CA ASP A 698 -6.67 -9.17 97.04
C ASP A 698 -5.24 -8.77 97.36
N VAL A 699 -4.83 -7.55 97.03
CA VAL A 699 -3.55 -7.03 97.46
C VAL A 699 -3.67 -6.74 98.99
N VAL A 700 -3.19 -7.66 99.84
CA VAL A 700 -3.09 -7.43 101.29
C VAL A 700 -1.92 -6.50 101.53
N LEU A 701 -2.18 -5.23 101.77
CA LEU A 701 -1.15 -4.31 102.23
C LEU A 701 -0.69 -4.81 103.60
N SER A 702 0.52 -5.36 103.68
CA SER A 702 1.14 -5.66 104.99
C SER A 702 1.29 -4.37 105.74
N GLU A 703 0.54 -4.24 106.85
CA GLU A 703 0.73 -3.14 107.84
C GLU A 703 2.19 -3.17 108.25
N SER A 704 3.00 -2.23 107.78
CA SER A 704 4.34 -2.02 108.33
C SER A 704 4.12 -1.56 109.83
N GLU A 705 4.60 -2.44 110.75
CA GLU A 705 4.70 -2.12 112.16
C GLU A 705 5.40 -0.78 112.38
N SER A 706 4.65 0.22 112.77
CA SER A 706 5.16 1.47 113.35
C SER A 706 5.69 1.17 114.76
N THR A 707 6.91 0.73 114.88
CA THR A 707 7.58 0.76 116.17
C THR A 707 7.87 2.20 116.52
N SER A 708 7.04 2.77 117.37
CA SER A 708 7.32 3.98 118.14
C SER A 708 8.44 3.71 119.11
N LEU A 709 9.53 4.39 119.03
CA LEU A 709 10.50 4.53 120.08
C LEU A 709 10.28 5.88 120.77
N SER A 710 9.98 5.81 122.03
CA SER A 710 9.89 6.89 123.01
C SER A 710 11.10 7.75 123.15
#